data_2dd14d1b55ed9cf0fc20fdc219683824
#
_entry.id   2dd14d1b55ed9cf0fc20fdc219683824
#
_cell.length_a   1.000
_cell.length_b   1.000
_cell.length_c   1.000
_cell.angle_alpha   90.00
_cell.angle_beta   90.00
_cell.angle_gamma   90.00
#
_symmetry.space_group_name_H-M   'P 1'
#
loop_
_entity.id
_entity.type
_entity.pdbx_description
1 polymer ?
#
loop_
_entity_poly.entity_id
_entity_poly.type
_entity_poly.pdbx_seq_one_letter_code
_entity_poly.pdbx_strand_id
1 'polypeptide(L)'
;MTASQDAGRKRENVDDQQNDKQTITAGKVIPVYVEDEMQKCYIDCAMSVIVQRALPDVRDGLKPVHRRILYAMNEAGMLPNKAYKKSARIVGDVLGKYHPHGDSSVYDAIVRLAQDFSTRYLMVDGHGNFGSVDGDPPAAMRYTEVRMGKIAVEMLRDIEKDTVDFIPNYDESLKEPTVLPAKVPALLINGSAGIAVGMATNIPPHNLGEVVDACVMLIDHPDATIEQLMTAIKGPDFPTGAKILGLSGIRQAYTTGRGVVKVRAKAHVEPMPKNKNRIVVTEIPYQVNKAKLIENIAHLVQDKTLEGITDLRDESDRKGMRIVIELRSDVVPEIMLNKLYKHTQLQDSFGIIMLALVSGHPRILNLKQILEYYLEHQKNVITRKCRYELNKARERAHILEGLKIALDHLDEVIATIRASANGDVAKAALMEKFGLSERQAQAILDMRLQRLTGLERQKIEDEYKEVMATIAYLEDVLSDEHKIMGIAREDLLDVKKRFGDARRTSIVPDTGDLETEDLIAEEDVVITISHQSYIKRQALTNFRNQNRGGRGIKAGSGKIVKEDNKVKGDFSEHLLMASTHDNILFFTNRGRVYRQKGFEIPEASRTAKGTFIRNLLPLEENEKVNAVIAVKSGISEDEKKFLFMATNLGVVKRTSVSEFKSARKGGLIAINLDEGEELIDVKLTSGHNDILLATRDGYAIHFQEDDVRPMGRTSHGVRGISLRPHDSVVSMDSCVDDTGEVLTVTDKGQGKRTDISEYRVQSRGGKGIINLKVTNKTGLIVGSKFINESQEIMLISAAGIIIRMNAADISTYGRNAQGVKLMDLDEGDKVAALAVVNTVSEEE
;
A
#
# COMPACT_ATOMS: atom_id res chain seq x y z
N MET A 1 -50.56 9.54 19.50
CA MET A 1 -51.26 9.24 20.73
C MET A 1 -50.36 9.65 21.85
N THR A 2 -50.75 10.77 22.42
CA THR A 2 -51.05 11.12 23.83
C THR A 2 -49.83 11.09 24.77
N ALA A 3 -49.49 12.00 25.56
CA ALA A 3 -50.02 13.29 26.02
C ALA A 3 -49.05 13.82 27.07
N SER A 4 -48.78 15.10 26.97
CA SER A 4 -48.70 16.08 28.01
C SER A 4 -48.73 15.63 29.47
N GLN A 5 -47.82 16.17 30.28
CA GLN A 5 -48.21 16.77 31.53
C GLN A 5 -47.19 17.80 32.02
N ASP A 6 -47.74 18.97 32.11
CA ASP A 6 -47.33 20.18 32.79
C ASP A 6 -47.08 19.91 34.28
N ALA A 7 -46.05 20.46 34.88
CA ALA A 7 -45.95 20.64 36.32
C ALA A 7 -45.24 21.95 36.61
N GLY A 8 -46.05 22.99 36.71
CA GLY A 8 -45.68 24.25 37.29
C GLY A 8 -45.25 24.11 38.77
N ARG A 9 -44.09 24.66 39.12
CA ARG A 9 -43.71 24.91 40.52
C ARG A 9 -43.74 26.40 40.77
N LYS A 10 -44.75 26.81 41.57
CA LYS A 10 -44.78 28.10 42.26
C LYS A 10 -43.55 28.21 43.18
N ARG A 11 -42.88 29.30 43.08
CA ARG A 11 -41.94 29.75 44.13
C ARG A 11 -42.63 30.74 45.03
N GLU A 12 -42.68 30.37 46.32
CA GLU A 12 -43.07 31.25 47.42
C GLU A 12 -42.02 32.29 47.69
N ASN A 13 -42.54 33.53 47.99
CA ASN A 13 -41.75 34.65 48.49
C ASN A 13 -41.32 34.36 49.96
N VAL A 14 -40.07 34.64 50.26
CA VAL A 14 -39.63 34.82 51.64
C VAL A 14 -39.05 36.24 51.74
N ASP A 15 -39.69 37.02 52.58
CA ASP A 15 -39.41 38.40 52.91
C ASP A 15 -38.09 38.63 53.68
N ASP A 16 -37.50 39.76 53.39
CA ASP A 16 -36.71 40.74 54.21
C ASP A 16 -36.13 40.32 55.55
N GLN A 17 -34.81 40.47 55.64
CA GLN A 17 -34.18 41.18 56.75
C GLN A 17 -32.92 41.97 56.28
N GLN A 18 -32.94 43.25 56.55
CA GLN A 18 -31.93 44.29 56.37
C GLN A 18 -30.56 43.88 56.90
N ASN A 19 -29.50 44.10 56.10
CA ASN A 19 -28.22 44.52 56.65
C ASN A 19 -27.49 45.42 55.66
N ASP A 20 -27.32 46.65 56.05
CA ASP A 20 -26.53 47.74 55.42
C ASP A 20 -25.08 47.24 55.17
N LYS A 21 -24.64 47.11 53.94
CA LYS A 21 -23.23 47.28 53.53
C LYS A 21 -23.18 47.71 52.09
N GLN A 22 -22.61 48.87 51.87
CA GLN A 22 -22.02 49.47 50.71
C GLN A 22 -22.59 49.04 49.35
N THR A 23 -23.44 49.86 48.80
CA THR A 23 -23.98 49.80 47.44
C THR A 23 -22.86 49.99 46.44
N ILE A 24 -22.23 48.91 46.02
CA ILE A 24 -21.62 48.86 44.71
C ILE A 24 -22.81 48.85 43.74
N THR A 25 -22.96 49.91 42.96
CA THR A 25 -23.93 49.95 41.86
C THR A 25 -23.63 48.80 40.89
N ALA A 26 -24.27 47.67 41.15
CA ALA A 26 -24.20 46.55 40.25
C ALA A 26 -24.85 46.95 38.95
N GLY A 27 -24.08 46.95 37.87
CA GLY A 27 -24.59 47.10 36.52
C GLY A 27 -25.72 46.08 36.28
N LYS A 28 -26.53 46.32 35.27
CA LYS A 28 -27.65 45.45 34.88
C LYS A 28 -27.16 43.99 34.74
N VAL A 29 -27.57 43.12 35.64
CA VAL A 29 -27.30 41.70 35.60
C VAL A 29 -28.16 41.10 34.49
N ILE A 30 -27.49 40.61 33.42
CA ILE A 30 -28.13 39.91 32.31
C ILE A 30 -27.96 38.43 32.58
N PRO A 31 -29.05 37.63 32.75
CA PRO A 31 -28.90 36.19 32.90
C PRO A 31 -28.42 35.57 31.61
N VAL A 32 -27.34 34.78 31.66
CA VAL A 32 -26.79 34.03 30.54
C VAL A 32 -26.91 32.55 30.90
N TYR A 33 -27.51 31.77 30.02
CA TYR A 33 -27.56 30.31 30.17
C TYR A 33 -26.21 29.71 29.86
N VAL A 34 -25.76 28.76 30.67
CA VAL A 34 -24.46 28.09 30.51
C VAL A 34 -24.36 27.38 29.16
N GLU A 35 -25.48 26.77 28.73
CA GLU A 35 -25.58 26.08 27.47
C GLU A 35 -25.29 27.01 26.26
N ASP A 36 -25.91 28.19 26.24
CA ASP A 36 -25.77 29.16 25.16
C ASP A 36 -24.33 29.73 25.12
N GLU A 37 -23.77 30.04 26.31
CA GLU A 37 -22.40 30.54 26.41
C GLU A 37 -21.36 29.45 25.99
N MET A 38 -21.57 28.22 26.44
CA MET A 38 -20.72 27.09 26.04
C MET A 38 -20.78 26.85 24.54
N GLN A 39 -21.98 26.90 23.92
CA GLN A 39 -22.14 26.75 22.49
C GLN A 39 -21.42 27.85 21.72
N LYS A 40 -21.57 29.12 22.15
CA LYS A 40 -20.89 30.26 21.54
C LYS A 40 -19.37 30.13 21.66
N CYS A 41 -18.87 29.90 22.87
CA CYS A 41 -17.44 29.77 23.12
C CYS A 41 -16.83 28.60 22.34
N TYR A 42 -17.60 27.48 22.19
CA TYR A 42 -17.14 26.34 21.39
C TYR A 42 -17.03 26.68 19.90
N ILE A 43 -18.03 27.41 19.35
CA ILE A 43 -18.00 27.85 17.95
C ILE A 43 -16.83 28.80 17.73
N ASP A 44 -16.64 29.80 18.61
CA ASP A 44 -15.55 30.75 18.50
C ASP A 44 -14.17 30.08 18.60
N CYS A 45 -14.03 29.13 19.52
CA CYS A 45 -12.81 28.30 19.64
C CYS A 45 -12.59 27.46 18.38
N ALA A 46 -13.63 26.80 17.86
CA ALA A 46 -13.54 25.98 16.67
C ALA A 46 -13.13 26.81 15.45
N MET A 47 -13.75 27.99 15.27
CA MET A 47 -13.40 28.92 14.18
C MET A 47 -11.96 29.39 14.28
N SER A 48 -11.51 29.76 15.49
CA SER A 48 -10.11 30.16 15.74
C SER A 48 -9.13 29.04 15.38
N VAL A 49 -9.40 27.78 15.82
CA VAL A 49 -8.55 26.63 15.52
C VAL A 49 -8.52 26.32 14.03
N ILE A 50 -9.64 26.44 13.34
CA ILE A 50 -9.74 26.17 11.89
C ILE A 50 -8.97 27.22 11.09
N VAL A 51 -9.27 28.51 11.31
CA VAL A 51 -8.78 29.61 10.46
C VAL A 51 -7.39 30.09 10.88
N GLN A 52 -7.12 30.14 12.21
CA GLN A 52 -5.93 30.80 12.73
C GLN A 52 -4.85 29.86 13.28
N ARG A 53 -5.03 28.52 13.18
CA ARG A 53 -4.07 27.60 13.80
C ARG A 53 -3.72 26.37 12.96
N ALA A 54 -4.72 25.52 12.61
CA ALA A 54 -4.46 24.16 12.17
C ALA A 54 -4.33 24.00 10.66
N LEU A 55 -5.04 24.81 9.87
CA LEU A 55 -5.13 24.64 8.43
C LEU A 55 -4.22 25.63 7.68
N PRO A 56 -3.60 25.20 6.56
CA PRO A 56 -2.82 26.06 5.68
C PRO A 56 -3.72 26.89 4.75
N ASP A 57 -3.27 28.09 4.37
CA ASP A 57 -3.87 28.84 3.27
C ASP A 57 -3.45 28.23 1.93
N VAL A 58 -4.38 28.12 0.98
CA VAL A 58 -4.11 27.49 -0.32
C VAL A 58 -3.07 28.25 -1.14
N ARG A 59 -2.96 29.58 -0.94
CA ARG A 59 -2.11 30.50 -1.72
C ARG A 59 -0.63 30.36 -1.40
N ASP A 60 -0.27 30.32 -0.10
CA ASP A 60 1.13 30.24 0.35
C ASP A 60 1.48 28.90 1.03
N GLY A 61 0.49 28.03 1.27
CA GLY A 61 0.69 26.71 1.88
C GLY A 61 1.07 26.73 3.35
N LEU A 62 1.01 27.87 4.02
CA LEU A 62 1.50 28.05 5.37
C LEU A 62 0.37 28.15 6.38
N LYS A 63 0.61 27.59 7.56
CA LYS A 63 -0.18 27.92 8.76
C LYS A 63 0.26 29.28 9.31
N PRO A 64 -0.60 29.97 10.08
CA PRO A 64 -0.25 31.27 10.64
C PRO A 64 1.10 31.30 11.39
N VAL A 65 1.39 30.26 12.19
CA VAL A 65 2.67 30.21 12.93
C VAL A 65 3.89 30.16 11.99
N HIS A 66 3.84 29.39 10.90
CA HIS A 66 4.93 29.30 9.93
C HIS A 66 5.13 30.64 9.20
N ARG A 67 4.04 31.26 8.79
CA ARG A 67 4.05 32.58 8.12
C ARG A 67 4.69 33.64 9.02
N ARG A 68 4.29 33.70 10.29
CA ARG A 68 4.84 34.61 11.29
C ARG A 68 6.32 34.38 11.57
N ILE A 69 6.76 33.11 11.63
CA ILE A 69 8.18 32.77 11.79
C ILE A 69 8.99 33.31 10.61
N LEU A 70 8.59 33.00 9.36
CA LEU A 70 9.34 33.45 8.18
C LEU A 70 9.35 34.96 8.05
N TYR A 71 8.22 35.63 8.34
CA TYR A 71 8.13 37.07 8.29
C TYR A 71 9.02 37.74 9.37
N ALA A 72 9.01 37.25 10.60
CA ALA A 72 9.88 37.73 11.67
C ALA A 72 11.37 37.49 11.37
N MET A 73 11.72 36.37 10.76
CA MET A 73 13.11 36.10 10.32
C MET A 73 13.57 37.09 9.25
N ASN A 74 12.67 37.44 8.32
CA ASN A 74 12.95 38.46 7.29
C ASN A 74 13.18 39.84 7.87
N GLU A 75 12.29 40.30 8.78
CA GLU A 75 12.46 41.57 9.48
C GLU A 75 13.76 41.63 10.31
N ALA A 76 14.12 40.51 10.98
CA ALA A 76 15.35 40.40 11.73
C ALA A 76 16.61 40.30 10.84
N GLY A 77 16.47 40.32 9.50
CA GLY A 77 17.56 40.17 8.53
C GLY A 77 18.31 38.87 8.60
N MET A 78 17.65 37.78 8.98
CA MET A 78 18.26 36.42 9.13
C MET A 78 18.35 35.74 7.77
N LEU A 79 18.97 36.34 6.78
CA LEU A 79 19.09 35.85 5.42
C LEU A 79 20.11 34.71 5.30
N PRO A 80 20.02 33.85 4.23
CA PRO A 80 20.89 32.66 4.04
C PRO A 80 22.40 33.00 3.95
N ASN A 81 22.75 34.23 3.55
CA ASN A 81 24.12 34.73 3.43
C ASN A 81 24.63 35.44 4.69
N LYS A 82 23.84 35.46 5.75
CA LYS A 82 24.18 36.04 7.05
C LYS A 82 24.53 34.97 8.06
N ALA A 83 25.16 35.36 9.16
CA ALA A 83 25.49 34.46 10.28
C ALA A 83 24.22 33.90 10.91
N TYR A 84 24.32 32.67 11.42
CA TYR A 84 23.27 32.07 12.23
C TYR A 84 22.99 32.89 13.49
N LYS A 85 21.76 32.86 13.96
CA LYS A 85 21.34 33.45 15.25
C LYS A 85 20.69 32.38 16.12
N LYS A 86 20.78 32.51 17.43
CA LYS A 86 20.16 31.58 18.38
C LYS A 86 18.67 31.43 18.14
N SER A 87 18.16 30.21 18.16
CA SER A 87 16.73 29.92 17.96
C SER A 87 15.87 30.65 18.99
N ALA A 88 16.34 30.76 20.24
CA ALA A 88 15.63 31.50 21.29
C ALA A 88 15.37 32.97 20.96
N ARG A 89 16.21 33.61 20.13
CA ARG A 89 16.00 34.99 19.71
C ARG A 89 14.78 35.11 18.79
N ILE A 90 14.70 34.27 17.76
CA ILE A 90 13.55 34.32 16.81
C ILE A 90 12.26 33.88 17.50
N VAL A 91 12.32 32.90 18.41
CA VAL A 91 11.16 32.49 19.22
C VAL A 91 10.65 33.67 20.03
N GLY A 92 11.53 34.42 20.69
CA GLY A 92 11.17 35.63 21.46
C GLY A 92 10.57 36.73 20.57
N ASP A 93 11.17 37.00 19.39
CA ASP A 93 10.67 38.00 18.45
C ASP A 93 9.26 37.61 17.92
N VAL A 94 9.02 36.35 17.59
CA VAL A 94 7.72 35.88 17.14
C VAL A 94 6.65 35.96 18.22
N LEU A 95 6.96 35.56 19.44
CA LEU A 95 6.03 35.59 20.57
C LEU A 95 5.67 37.04 20.93
N GLY A 96 6.67 37.90 21.04
CA GLY A 96 6.47 39.30 21.45
C GLY A 96 5.76 40.14 20.41
N LYS A 97 5.90 39.81 19.10
CA LYS A 97 5.38 40.66 18.03
C LYS A 97 4.11 40.12 17.36
N TYR A 98 3.97 38.79 17.18
CA TYR A 98 2.98 38.27 16.26
C TYR A 98 2.17 37.06 16.80
N HIS A 99 2.72 36.22 17.69
CA HIS A 99 2.12 34.96 18.05
C HIS A 99 2.01 34.74 19.54
N PRO A 100 0.92 35.21 20.23
CA PRO A 100 0.77 35.19 21.67
C PRO A 100 0.41 33.82 22.24
N HIS A 101 1.28 32.80 21.99
CA HIS A 101 1.11 31.40 22.43
C HIS A 101 2.40 30.88 23.10
N GLY A 102 2.44 29.61 23.50
CA GLY A 102 3.61 29.07 24.17
C GLY A 102 4.89 29.03 23.30
N ASP A 103 6.05 29.26 23.89
CA ASP A 103 7.37 29.25 23.25
C ASP A 103 7.73 27.91 22.63
N SER A 104 7.37 26.80 23.26
CA SER A 104 7.56 25.44 22.74
C SER A 104 6.86 25.23 21.40
N SER A 105 5.64 25.75 21.23
CA SER A 105 4.88 25.58 19.97
C SER A 105 5.57 26.31 18.80
N VAL A 106 6.13 27.48 19.03
CA VAL A 106 6.89 28.23 18.02
C VAL A 106 8.21 27.54 17.72
N TYR A 107 8.94 27.07 18.76
CA TYR A 107 10.19 26.37 18.58
C TYR A 107 9.99 25.04 17.81
N ASP A 108 8.98 24.24 18.14
CA ASP A 108 8.65 22.99 17.44
C ASP A 108 8.31 23.24 15.96
N ALA A 109 7.63 24.35 15.65
CA ALA A 109 7.37 24.74 14.27
C ALA A 109 8.67 25.08 13.51
N ILE A 110 9.60 25.83 14.14
CA ILE A 110 10.92 26.13 13.57
C ILE A 110 11.72 24.85 13.34
N VAL A 111 11.71 23.94 14.32
CA VAL A 111 12.39 22.64 14.24
C VAL A 111 11.90 21.85 13.03
N ARG A 112 10.59 21.71 12.85
CA ARG A 112 10.02 20.98 11.69
C ARG A 112 10.41 21.59 10.35
N LEU A 113 10.47 22.92 10.26
CA LEU A 113 10.89 23.61 9.04
C LEU A 113 12.39 23.43 8.72
N ALA A 114 13.19 22.98 9.72
CA ALA A 114 14.62 22.71 9.59
C ALA A 114 14.97 21.22 9.47
N GLN A 115 14.02 20.29 9.69
CA GLN A 115 14.23 18.86 9.61
C GLN A 115 14.14 18.35 8.17
N ASP A 116 15.21 17.77 7.63
CA ASP A 116 15.30 17.24 6.27
C ASP A 116 14.51 15.94 6.03
N PHE A 117 14.15 15.25 7.12
CA PHE A 117 13.27 14.06 7.11
C PHE A 117 11.78 14.40 7.30
N SER A 118 11.45 15.64 7.69
CA SER A 118 10.06 16.10 7.87
C SER A 118 9.61 17.03 6.74
N THR A 119 10.51 17.88 6.25
CA THR A 119 10.24 18.92 5.24
C THR A 119 11.03 18.63 3.97
N ARG A 120 10.34 18.54 2.82
CA ARG A 120 10.99 18.17 1.55
C ARG A 120 11.93 19.25 1.02
N TYR A 121 11.56 20.52 1.18
CA TYR A 121 12.34 21.70 0.83
C TYR A 121 12.45 22.62 2.05
N LEU A 122 13.63 22.65 2.66
CA LEU A 122 13.86 23.31 3.94
C LEU A 122 13.62 24.83 3.87
N MET A 123 12.71 25.33 4.71
CA MET A 123 12.44 26.76 4.86
C MET A 123 13.36 27.42 5.90
N VAL A 124 13.89 26.65 6.83
CA VAL A 124 14.83 27.08 7.86
C VAL A 124 16.13 26.27 7.70
N ASP A 125 17.26 26.98 7.70
CA ASP A 125 18.59 26.41 7.75
C ASP A 125 19.05 26.40 9.21
N GLY A 126 19.14 25.19 9.79
CA GLY A 126 19.45 24.96 11.21
C GLY A 126 20.89 24.50 11.43
N HIS A 127 21.49 24.99 12.51
CA HIS A 127 22.79 24.55 12.98
C HIS A 127 22.70 24.06 14.42
N GLY A 128 23.07 22.81 14.66
CA GLY A 128 22.91 22.09 15.93
C GLY A 128 22.08 20.83 15.82
N ASN A 129 21.56 20.34 16.95
CA ASN A 129 20.69 19.15 16.97
C ASN A 129 19.20 19.57 16.87
N PHE A 130 18.58 19.24 15.75
CA PHE A 130 17.15 19.44 15.48
C PHE A 130 16.32 18.17 15.56
N GLY A 131 16.83 17.14 16.29
CA GLY A 131 16.18 15.83 16.36
C GLY A 131 16.66 14.87 15.30
N SER A 132 16.14 13.64 15.32
CA SER A 132 16.49 12.57 14.38
C SER A 132 15.27 11.78 13.93
N VAL A 133 15.45 10.92 12.92
CA VAL A 133 14.44 9.95 12.46
C VAL A 133 14.12 8.92 13.56
N ASP A 134 15.01 8.77 14.56
CA ASP A 134 14.78 7.90 15.72
C ASP A 134 13.80 8.49 16.73
N GLY A 135 13.36 9.73 16.50
CA GLY A 135 12.45 10.43 17.38
C GLY A 135 13.14 11.12 18.56
N ASP A 136 14.47 11.28 18.51
CA ASP A 136 15.19 12.08 19.48
C ASP A 136 14.65 13.52 19.47
N PRO A 137 14.44 14.12 20.63
CA PRO A 137 14.00 15.51 20.69
C PRO A 137 15.11 16.46 20.23
N PRO A 138 14.76 17.64 19.71
CA PRO A 138 15.73 18.69 19.40
C PRO A 138 16.40 19.17 20.70
N ALA A 139 17.61 19.69 20.57
CA ALA A 139 18.25 20.38 21.69
C ALA A 139 17.45 21.65 22.05
N ALA A 140 17.53 22.10 23.30
CA ALA A 140 16.84 23.32 23.74
C ALA A 140 17.23 24.53 22.89
N MET A 141 16.29 25.45 22.63
CA MET A 141 16.43 26.59 21.72
C MET A 141 17.59 27.54 22.01
N ARG A 142 18.15 27.48 23.23
CA ARG A 142 19.35 28.23 23.61
C ARG A 142 20.66 27.66 23.02
N TYR A 143 20.64 26.40 22.59
CA TYR A 143 21.81 25.75 21.98
C TYR A 143 21.76 25.76 20.45
N THR A 144 20.59 25.63 19.86
CA THR A 144 20.43 25.62 18.42
C THR A 144 20.49 27.02 17.80
N GLU A 145 20.88 27.07 16.53
CA GLU A 145 20.99 28.30 15.76
C GLU A 145 20.27 28.15 14.43
N VAL A 146 19.68 29.21 13.93
CA VAL A 146 18.87 29.23 12.71
C VAL A 146 19.12 30.45 11.85
N ARG A 147 18.84 30.32 10.57
CA ARG A 147 18.66 31.39 9.58
C ARG A 147 17.67 30.91 8.52
N MET A 148 17.21 31.80 7.67
CA MET A 148 16.30 31.42 6.57
C MET A 148 16.98 30.48 5.60
N GLY A 149 16.23 29.48 5.13
CA GLY A 149 16.61 28.66 3.99
C GLY A 149 16.56 29.47 2.68
N LYS A 150 17.33 29.06 1.68
CA LYS A 150 17.37 29.76 0.38
C LYS A 150 15.99 29.87 -0.29
N ILE A 151 15.17 28.82 -0.19
CA ILE A 151 13.83 28.78 -0.77
C ILE A 151 12.83 29.66 -0.01
N ALA A 152 13.03 29.85 1.30
CA ALA A 152 12.18 30.73 2.11
C ALA A 152 12.28 32.20 1.72
N VAL A 153 13.43 32.62 1.16
CA VAL A 153 13.58 33.98 0.62
C VAL A 153 12.64 34.22 -0.56
N GLU A 154 12.40 33.20 -1.39
CA GLU A 154 11.46 33.30 -2.53
C GLU A 154 10.00 33.35 -2.08
N MET A 155 9.69 32.87 -0.85
CA MET A 155 8.35 33.02 -0.26
C MET A 155 8.03 34.49 0.11
N LEU A 156 9.06 35.24 0.47
CA LEU A 156 8.94 36.62 0.98
C LEU A 156 9.36 37.70 -0.06
N ARG A 157 9.80 37.24 -1.23
CA ARG A 157 10.34 38.16 -2.26
C ARG A 157 9.30 39.20 -2.68
N ASP A 158 9.72 40.46 -2.77
CA ASP A 158 8.89 41.60 -3.13
C ASP A 158 7.75 41.93 -2.13
N ILE A 159 7.80 41.46 -0.86
CA ILE A 159 6.76 41.71 0.16
C ILE A 159 6.65 43.18 0.49
N GLU A 160 7.74 43.94 0.38
CA GLU A 160 7.80 45.39 0.61
C GLU A 160 7.17 46.21 -0.55
N LYS A 161 6.77 45.57 -1.64
CA LYS A 161 6.19 46.24 -2.84
C LYS A 161 4.66 46.21 -2.86
N ASP A 162 4.03 46.20 -1.70
CA ASP A 162 2.56 46.15 -1.56
C ASP A 162 1.90 44.98 -2.31
N THR A 163 2.59 43.84 -2.36
CA THR A 163 2.14 42.62 -3.09
C THR A 163 1.04 41.85 -2.38
N VAL A 164 0.92 41.97 -1.04
CA VAL A 164 -0.06 41.30 -0.17
C VAL A 164 -0.65 42.26 0.84
N ASP A 165 -1.79 41.86 1.43
CA ASP A 165 -2.46 42.67 2.45
C ASP A 165 -1.85 42.42 3.82
N PHE A 166 -1.81 43.49 4.62
CA PHE A 166 -1.36 43.49 5.99
C PHE A 166 -2.52 43.79 6.93
N ILE A 167 -2.58 43.09 8.05
CA ILE A 167 -3.53 43.30 9.15
C ILE A 167 -2.78 43.69 10.41
N PRO A 168 -3.43 44.38 11.37
CA PRO A 168 -2.86 44.58 12.68
C PRO A 168 -2.51 43.21 13.35
N ASN A 169 -1.43 43.19 14.13
CA ASN A 169 -1.10 42.08 15.00
C ASN A 169 -2.06 42.02 16.22
N TYR A 170 -1.85 41.08 17.13
CA TYR A 170 -2.74 40.80 18.27
C TYR A 170 -2.92 41.98 19.23
N ASP A 171 -1.95 42.90 19.35
CA ASP A 171 -1.97 44.09 20.19
C ASP A 171 -2.10 45.43 19.42
N GLU A 172 -2.31 45.35 18.12
CA GLU A 172 -2.45 46.47 17.18
C GLU A 172 -1.23 47.38 17.07
N SER A 173 -0.10 46.97 17.68
CA SER A 173 1.14 47.78 17.67
C SER A 173 1.92 47.69 16.35
N LEU A 174 1.80 46.54 15.67
CA LEU A 174 2.49 46.21 14.42
C LEU A 174 1.51 45.67 13.39
N LYS A 175 2.03 45.43 12.18
CA LYS A 175 1.27 44.80 11.11
C LYS A 175 1.92 43.47 10.70
N GLU A 176 1.08 42.48 10.40
CA GLU A 176 1.52 41.19 9.88
C GLU A 176 0.86 40.90 8.52
N PRO A 177 1.52 40.14 7.62
CA PRO A 177 0.94 39.81 6.32
C PRO A 177 -0.13 38.72 6.47
N THR A 178 -1.24 38.85 5.76
CA THR A 178 -2.33 37.86 5.72
C THR A 178 -1.90 36.60 5.00
N VAL A 179 -1.03 36.77 4.00
CA VAL A 179 -0.46 35.71 3.15
C VAL A 179 0.90 36.18 2.65
N LEU A 180 1.82 35.28 2.30
CA LEU A 180 3.09 35.65 1.68
C LEU A 180 2.97 35.72 0.16
N PRO A 181 3.85 36.50 -0.54
CA PRO A 181 3.89 36.52 -2.01
C PRO A 181 4.12 35.16 -2.65
N ALA A 182 4.91 34.28 -1.99
CA ALA A 182 5.05 32.86 -2.25
C ALA A 182 5.35 32.50 -3.72
N LYS A 183 6.49 32.93 -4.27
CA LYS A 183 6.94 32.53 -5.62
C LYS A 183 7.12 31.02 -5.82
N VAL A 184 6.97 30.26 -4.74
CA VAL A 184 7.11 28.80 -4.70
C VAL A 184 5.78 28.18 -4.28
N PRO A 185 5.25 27.15 -4.96
CA PRO A 185 3.98 26.50 -4.62
C PRO A 185 4.11 25.62 -3.37
N ALA A 186 4.32 26.27 -2.19
CA ALA A 186 4.75 25.60 -0.95
C ALA A 186 3.73 24.60 -0.41
N LEU A 187 2.43 24.78 -0.68
CA LEU A 187 1.41 23.82 -0.25
C LEU A 187 1.64 22.41 -0.82
N LEU A 188 2.01 22.33 -2.08
CA LEU A 188 2.27 21.02 -2.72
C LEU A 188 3.70 20.54 -2.49
N ILE A 189 4.72 21.40 -2.57
CA ILE A 189 6.10 20.93 -2.48
C ILE A 189 6.50 20.45 -1.08
N ASN A 190 5.95 21.04 -0.01
CA ASN A 190 6.20 20.64 1.37
C ASN A 190 5.02 19.95 2.04
N GLY A 191 3.83 20.04 1.45
CA GLY A 191 2.63 19.49 2.05
C GLY A 191 2.23 20.22 3.34
N SER A 192 1.20 19.72 4.01
CA SER A 192 0.78 20.19 5.32
C SER A 192 -0.05 19.13 6.04
N ALA A 193 0.19 18.92 7.33
CA ALA A 193 -0.62 18.06 8.18
C ALA A 193 -1.14 18.86 9.38
N GLY A 194 -2.43 18.73 9.71
CA GLY A 194 -3.04 19.43 10.83
C GLY A 194 -4.39 18.86 11.23
N ILE A 195 -4.70 18.94 12.52
CA ILE A 195 -5.96 18.49 13.09
C ILE A 195 -6.70 19.72 13.61
N ALA A 196 -7.87 19.99 13.05
CA ALA A 196 -8.77 21.04 13.48
C ALA A 196 -10.02 20.44 14.13
N VAL A 197 -10.97 21.27 14.53
CA VAL A 197 -12.24 20.78 15.09
C VAL A 197 -13.12 20.24 13.96
N GLY A 198 -13.47 18.95 14.04
CA GLY A 198 -14.32 18.27 13.07
C GLY A 198 -13.70 17.99 11.70
N MET A 199 -12.43 18.36 11.47
CA MET A 199 -11.75 18.14 10.20
C MET A 199 -10.23 18.05 10.37
N ALA A 200 -9.56 17.42 9.39
CA ALA A 200 -8.10 17.31 9.36
C ALA A 200 -7.59 17.53 7.93
N THR A 201 -6.39 18.06 7.83
CA THR A 201 -5.63 18.13 6.57
C THR A 201 -4.42 17.23 6.64
N ASN A 202 -4.11 16.56 5.54
CA ASN A 202 -2.90 15.75 5.38
C ASN A 202 -2.48 15.75 3.90
N ILE A 203 -1.83 16.82 3.49
CA ILE A 203 -1.36 17.02 2.12
C ILE A 203 0.08 16.53 2.04
N PRO A 204 0.40 15.52 1.18
CA PRO A 204 1.75 15.02 1.05
C PRO A 204 2.66 16.01 0.30
N PRO A 205 3.97 15.99 0.55
CA PRO A 205 4.94 16.73 -0.23
C PRO A 205 5.12 16.15 -1.65
N HIS A 206 5.54 17.02 -2.60
CA HIS A 206 5.74 16.68 -4.00
C HIS A 206 7.08 17.24 -4.51
N ASN A 207 7.55 16.72 -5.65
CA ASN A 207 8.75 17.21 -6.29
C ASN A 207 8.53 18.61 -6.91
N LEU A 208 9.42 19.55 -6.60
CA LEU A 208 9.31 20.94 -7.08
C LEU A 208 9.28 21.03 -8.61
N GLY A 209 10.15 20.27 -9.30
CA GLY A 209 10.21 20.30 -10.75
C GLY A 209 8.90 19.84 -11.39
N GLU A 210 8.28 18.77 -10.84
CA GLU A 210 7.01 18.25 -11.32
C GLU A 210 5.85 19.22 -11.07
N VAL A 211 5.82 19.87 -9.91
CA VAL A 211 4.76 20.85 -9.58
C VAL A 211 4.89 22.10 -10.47
N VAL A 212 6.11 22.59 -10.70
CA VAL A 212 6.35 23.72 -11.62
C VAL A 212 5.93 23.36 -13.04
N ASP A 213 6.27 22.16 -13.53
CA ASP A 213 5.86 21.72 -14.87
C ASP A 213 4.33 21.67 -15.02
N ALA A 214 3.62 21.23 -13.99
CA ALA A 214 2.16 21.26 -13.97
C ALA A 214 1.58 22.69 -13.93
N CYS A 215 2.20 23.60 -13.16
CA CYS A 215 1.81 25.02 -13.18
C CYS A 215 2.01 25.62 -14.57
N VAL A 216 3.14 25.38 -15.21
CA VAL A 216 3.44 25.85 -16.58
C VAL A 216 2.44 25.26 -17.57
N MET A 217 2.15 23.97 -17.47
CA MET A 217 1.14 23.31 -18.32
C MET A 217 -0.24 23.98 -18.17
N LEU A 218 -0.63 24.36 -16.95
CA LEU A 218 -1.91 25.01 -16.69
C LEU A 218 -1.93 26.47 -17.15
N ILE A 219 -0.79 27.19 -17.15
CA ILE A 219 -0.66 28.51 -17.76
C ILE A 219 -0.81 28.43 -19.28
N ASP A 220 -0.14 27.47 -19.92
CA ASP A 220 -0.17 27.29 -21.37
C ASP A 220 -1.51 26.70 -21.85
N HIS A 221 -2.15 25.87 -21.03
CA HIS A 221 -3.43 25.17 -21.30
C HIS A 221 -4.38 25.22 -20.10
N PRO A 222 -5.17 26.28 -19.90
CA PRO A 222 -6.07 26.45 -18.75
C PRO A 222 -7.12 25.32 -18.60
N ASP A 223 -7.52 24.70 -19.72
CA ASP A 223 -8.50 23.62 -19.74
C ASP A 223 -7.89 22.23 -19.48
N ALA A 224 -6.59 22.14 -19.14
CA ALA A 224 -5.93 20.88 -18.86
C ALA A 224 -6.70 20.05 -17.81
N THR A 225 -6.90 18.76 -18.12
CA THR A 225 -7.57 17.83 -17.20
C THR A 225 -6.63 17.34 -16.10
N ILE A 226 -7.18 16.76 -15.04
CA ILE A 226 -6.37 16.19 -13.95
C ILE A 226 -5.45 15.09 -14.47
N GLU A 227 -5.92 14.25 -15.41
CA GLU A 227 -5.10 13.21 -16.04
C GLU A 227 -3.90 13.77 -16.79
N GLN A 228 -4.09 14.89 -17.49
CA GLN A 228 -2.99 15.60 -18.16
C GLN A 228 -1.99 16.16 -17.14
N LEU A 229 -2.47 16.79 -16.06
CA LEU A 229 -1.62 17.28 -14.98
C LEU A 229 -0.84 16.15 -14.29
N MET A 230 -1.41 14.95 -14.20
CA MET A 230 -0.72 13.76 -13.68
C MET A 230 0.41 13.25 -14.57
N THR A 231 0.52 13.70 -15.82
CA THR A 231 1.72 13.40 -16.64
C THR A 231 2.93 14.18 -16.14
N ALA A 232 2.73 15.38 -15.59
CA ALA A 232 3.77 16.18 -14.97
C ALA A 232 3.98 15.79 -13.49
N ILE A 233 2.91 15.79 -12.66
CA ILE A 233 2.96 15.40 -11.25
C ILE A 233 2.61 13.91 -11.12
N LYS A 234 3.64 13.07 -11.04
CA LYS A 234 3.46 11.60 -10.97
C LYS A 234 2.84 11.13 -9.66
N GLY A 235 3.07 11.82 -8.56
CA GLY A 235 2.59 11.48 -7.23
C GLY A 235 3.37 12.16 -6.11
N PRO A 236 3.08 11.87 -4.85
CA PRO A 236 3.84 12.36 -3.70
C PRO A 236 5.34 12.05 -3.80
N ASP A 237 6.18 12.92 -3.24
CA ASP A 237 7.63 12.78 -3.18
C ASP A 237 8.11 13.04 -1.76
N PHE A 238 8.20 11.99 -0.96
CA PHE A 238 8.52 12.09 0.46
C PHE A 238 10.00 12.37 0.71
N PRO A 239 10.35 13.18 1.73
CA PRO A 239 11.75 13.47 2.06
C PRO A 239 12.55 12.22 2.43
N THR A 240 11.92 11.20 3.00
CA THR A 240 12.53 9.92 3.40
C THR A 240 12.64 8.90 2.25
N GLY A 241 12.22 9.25 1.02
CA GLY A 241 12.24 8.35 -0.13
C GLY A 241 11.13 7.30 -0.09
N ALA A 242 11.51 6.02 0.00
CA ALA A 242 10.60 4.86 0.00
C ALA A 242 9.87 4.63 -1.34
N LYS A 243 8.93 3.68 -1.37
CA LYS A 243 8.20 3.28 -2.58
C LYS A 243 6.70 3.43 -2.36
N ILE A 244 6.00 4.05 -3.32
CA ILE A 244 4.53 4.06 -3.35
C ILE A 244 4.06 2.90 -4.22
N LEU A 245 3.07 2.14 -3.74
CA LEU A 245 2.47 1.00 -4.44
C LEU A 245 1.21 1.45 -5.19
N GLY A 246 1.24 1.29 -6.52
CA GLY A 246 0.10 1.60 -7.38
C GLY A 246 -0.17 3.09 -7.61
N LEU A 247 -1.04 3.38 -8.57
CA LEU A 247 -1.45 4.74 -8.95
C LEU A 247 -2.91 5.05 -8.56
N SER A 248 -3.70 4.05 -8.16
CA SER A 248 -5.13 4.19 -7.90
C SER A 248 -5.43 5.18 -6.77
N GLY A 249 -4.72 5.05 -5.64
CA GLY A 249 -4.86 5.96 -4.50
C GLY A 249 -4.42 7.38 -4.81
N ILE A 250 -3.36 7.55 -5.62
CA ILE A 250 -2.90 8.87 -6.09
C ILE A 250 -3.97 9.51 -6.98
N ARG A 251 -4.47 8.78 -7.97
CA ARG A 251 -5.52 9.26 -8.88
C ARG A 251 -6.77 9.67 -8.11
N GLN A 252 -7.22 8.84 -7.18
CA GLN A 252 -8.36 9.14 -6.33
C GLN A 252 -8.14 10.43 -5.52
N ALA A 253 -6.97 10.59 -4.89
CA ALA A 253 -6.63 11.79 -4.12
C ALA A 253 -6.63 13.05 -4.98
N TYR A 254 -6.03 13.00 -6.17
CA TYR A 254 -5.94 14.16 -7.06
C TYR A 254 -7.27 14.55 -7.69
N THR A 255 -8.18 13.59 -7.88
CA THR A 255 -9.50 13.84 -8.45
C THR A 255 -10.50 14.33 -7.39
N THR A 256 -10.51 13.72 -6.21
CA THR A 256 -11.54 13.97 -5.18
C THR A 256 -11.06 14.79 -3.98
N GLY A 257 -9.74 15.03 -3.87
CA GLY A 257 -9.11 15.61 -2.68
C GLY A 257 -8.94 14.62 -1.53
N ARG A 258 -9.33 13.34 -1.68
CA ARG A 258 -9.15 12.28 -0.67
C ARG A 258 -8.69 10.99 -1.32
N GLY A 259 -7.72 10.31 -0.69
CA GLY A 259 -7.22 9.03 -1.15
C GLY A 259 -6.30 8.39 -0.13
N VAL A 260 -5.92 7.14 -0.38
CA VAL A 260 -4.96 6.42 0.46
C VAL A 260 -3.87 5.85 -0.44
N VAL A 261 -2.62 6.09 -0.09
CA VAL A 261 -1.47 5.51 -0.79
C VAL A 261 -0.72 4.58 0.16
N LYS A 262 -0.34 3.39 -0.32
CA LYS A 262 0.50 2.47 0.43
C LYS A 262 1.96 2.84 0.19
N VAL A 263 2.70 3.07 1.27
CA VAL A 263 4.13 3.41 1.23
C VAL A 263 4.92 2.26 1.82
N ARG A 264 5.88 1.75 1.08
CA ARG A 264 6.71 0.61 1.46
C ARG A 264 8.17 1.05 1.56
N ALA A 265 8.86 0.60 2.60
CA ALA A 265 10.29 0.78 2.80
C ALA A 265 11.10 0.24 1.61
N LYS A 266 12.27 0.83 1.38
CA LYS A 266 13.22 0.30 0.41
C LYS A 266 14.16 -0.66 1.13
N ALA A 267 14.03 -1.93 0.79
CA ALA A 267 14.82 -3.00 1.35
C ALA A 267 15.42 -3.85 0.22
N HIS A 268 16.57 -4.49 0.50
CA HIS A 268 17.22 -5.46 -0.37
C HIS A 268 17.85 -6.58 0.47
N VAL A 269 18.11 -7.70 -0.16
CA VAL A 269 18.74 -8.86 0.48
C VAL A 269 20.23 -8.87 0.13
N GLU A 270 21.07 -9.08 1.15
CA GLU A 270 22.51 -9.26 0.99
C GLU A 270 22.91 -10.67 1.49
N PRO A 271 23.71 -11.43 0.69
CA PRO A 271 24.23 -12.72 1.14
C PRO A 271 25.29 -12.56 2.23
N MET A 272 25.33 -13.52 3.14
CA MET A 272 26.30 -13.61 4.23
C MET A 272 27.08 -14.93 4.20
N PRO A 273 28.23 -15.03 4.86
CA PRO A 273 28.95 -16.31 5.02
C PRO A 273 28.06 -17.40 5.64
N LYS A 274 28.37 -18.68 5.36
CA LYS A 274 27.65 -19.88 5.85
C LYS A 274 26.19 -19.98 5.34
N ASN A 275 25.96 -19.58 4.09
CA ASN A 275 24.64 -19.65 3.43
C ASN A 275 23.52 -18.92 4.20
N LYS A 276 23.87 -17.86 4.90
CA LYS A 276 22.92 -16.96 5.56
C LYS A 276 22.60 -15.76 4.68
N ASN A 277 21.47 -15.13 4.92
CA ASN A 277 21.08 -13.88 4.28
C ASN A 277 20.78 -12.83 5.35
N ARG A 278 20.90 -11.56 4.96
CA ARG A 278 20.40 -10.43 5.74
C ARG A 278 19.53 -9.52 4.89
N ILE A 279 18.51 -8.98 5.51
CA ILE A 279 17.68 -7.93 4.91
C ILE A 279 18.24 -6.59 5.37
N VAL A 280 18.50 -5.70 4.42
CA VAL A 280 18.98 -4.34 4.68
C VAL A 280 17.92 -3.35 4.25
N VAL A 281 17.48 -2.51 5.19
CA VAL A 281 16.49 -1.44 4.93
C VAL A 281 17.24 -0.12 4.88
N THR A 282 17.11 0.60 3.75
CA THR A 282 17.81 1.87 3.50
C THR A 282 16.89 3.09 3.54
N GLU A 283 15.59 2.90 3.34
CA GLU A 283 14.59 3.96 3.39
C GLU A 283 13.32 3.42 4.09
N ILE A 284 12.70 4.23 4.94
CA ILE A 284 11.46 3.89 5.66
C ILE A 284 10.31 4.81 5.21
N PRO A 285 9.04 4.41 5.39
CA PRO A 285 7.90 5.25 5.07
C PRO A 285 7.94 6.58 5.82
N TYR A 286 7.39 7.62 5.19
CA TYR A 286 7.34 8.97 5.74
C TYR A 286 6.58 9.01 7.08
N GLN A 287 7.11 9.76 8.05
CA GLN A 287 6.58 9.91 9.41
C GLN A 287 6.71 8.66 10.31
N VAL A 288 7.37 7.60 9.86
CA VAL A 288 7.67 6.44 10.70
C VAL A 288 8.90 6.72 11.56
N ASN A 289 8.81 6.40 12.84
CA ASN A 289 9.91 6.48 13.80
C ASN A 289 10.77 5.21 13.68
N LYS A 290 12.07 5.37 13.33
CA LYS A 290 12.99 4.24 13.10
C LYS A 290 13.24 3.40 14.37
N ALA A 291 13.46 4.04 15.50
CA ALA A 291 13.72 3.33 16.77
C ALA A 291 12.52 2.50 17.22
N LYS A 292 11.29 3.08 17.15
CA LYS A 292 10.06 2.34 17.46
C LYS A 292 9.79 1.20 16.47
N LEU A 293 10.13 1.38 15.19
CA LEU A 293 10.02 0.33 14.18
C LEU A 293 10.94 -0.86 14.56
N ILE A 294 12.19 -0.60 14.93
CA ILE A 294 13.16 -1.63 15.34
C ILE A 294 12.66 -2.33 16.61
N GLU A 295 12.19 -1.58 17.60
CA GLU A 295 11.61 -2.12 18.84
C GLU A 295 10.40 -3.03 18.55
N ASN A 296 9.49 -2.61 17.70
CA ASN A 296 8.33 -3.40 17.29
C ASN A 296 8.74 -4.71 16.60
N ILE A 297 9.75 -4.67 15.72
CA ILE A 297 10.29 -5.89 15.10
C ILE A 297 10.84 -6.83 16.18
N ALA A 298 11.60 -6.31 17.14
CA ALA A 298 12.16 -7.11 18.25
C ALA A 298 11.05 -7.76 19.11
N HIS A 299 9.99 -7.04 19.42
CA HIS A 299 8.82 -7.60 20.12
C HIS A 299 8.16 -8.72 19.34
N LEU A 300 7.92 -8.55 18.03
CA LEU A 300 7.33 -9.59 17.19
C LEU A 300 8.22 -10.86 17.11
N VAL A 301 9.53 -10.71 17.22
CA VAL A 301 10.46 -11.85 17.31
C VAL A 301 10.33 -12.57 18.67
N GLN A 302 10.24 -11.80 19.78
CA GLN A 302 10.05 -12.36 21.12
C GLN A 302 8.71 -13.10 21.26
N ASP A 303 7.65 -12.56 20.65
CA ASP A 303 6.30 -13.14 20.62
C ASP A 303 6.17 -14.30 19.62
N LYS A 304 7.27 -14.68 18.95
CA LYS A 304 7.32 -15.74 17.91
C LYS A 304 6.40 -15.50 16.71
N THR A 305 5.95 -14.30 16.47
CA THR A 305 5.20 -13.94 15.26
C THR A 305 6.14 -13.87 14.04
N LEU A 306 7.39 -13.43 14.25
CA LEU A 306 8.47 -13.40 13.25
C LEU A 306 9.58 -14.37 13.68
N GLU A 307 9.43 -15.65 13.31
CA GLU A 307 10.47 -16.66 13.58
C GLU A 307 11.53 -16.67 12.48
N GLY A 308 12.81 -16.84 12.86
CA GLY A 308 13.91 -16.98 11.91
C GLY A 308 14.83 -15.76 11.79
N ILE A 309 14.58 -14.68 12.53
CA ILE A 309 15.50 -13.55 12.69
C ILE A 309 16.51 -13.92 13.78
N THR A 310 17.81 -13.79 13.50
CA THR A 310 18.91 -14.10 14.44
C THR A 310 19.50 -12.86 15.09
N ASP A 311 19.48 -11.72 14.39
CA ASP A 311 19.99 -10.46 14.91
C ASP A 311 19.31 -9.26 14.23
N LEU A 312 19.20 -8.16 14.96
CA LEU A 312 18.57 -6.91 14.52
C LEU A 312 19.43 -5.74 15.00
N ARG A 313 20.00 -5.00 14.06
CA ARG A 313 20.90 -3.88 14.34
C ARG A 313 20.56 -2.63 13.57
N ASP A 314 20.81 -1.48 14.15
CA ASP A 314 20.86 -0.19 13.47
C ASP A 314 22.33 0.14 13.15
N GLU A 315 22.69 0.15 11.88
CA GLU A 315 23.99 0.52 11.35
C GLU A 315 23.95 1.88 10.63
N SER A 316 22.92 2.69 10.90
CA SER A 316 22.76 4.02 10.27
C SER A 316 23.93 4.94 10.67
N ASP A 317 24.48 5.62 9.68
CA ASP A 317 25.58 6.56 9.86
C ASP A 317 25.34 7.85 9.04
N ARG A 318 26.38 8.71 8.95
CA ARG A 318 26.30 9.96 8.17
C ARG A 318 26.12 9.74 6.66
N LYS A 319 26.34 8.52 6.15
CA LYS A 319 26.15 8.16 4.74
C LYS A 319 24.71 7.76 4.42
N GLY A 320 23.93 7.43 5.44
CA GLY A 320 22.53 7.09 5.27
C GLY A 320 21.98 6.12 6.31
N MET A 321 20.69 5.85 6.18
CA MET A 321 19.98 4.87 7.00
C MET A 321 20.35 3.44 6.59
N ARG A 322 20.57 2.58 7.59
CA ARG A 322 20.86 1.16 7.37
C ARG A 322 20.38 0.34 8.57
N ILE A 323 19.21 -0.26 8.45
CA ILE A 323 18.69 -1.24 9.42
C ILE A 323 19.04 -2.63 8.88
N VAL A 324 19.72 -3.45 9.67
CA VAL A 324 20.19 -4.79 9.30
C VAL A 324 19.42 -5.83 10.10
N ILE A 325 18.78 -6.77 9.39
CA ILE A 325 18.01 -7.89 9.93
C ILE A 325 18.66 -9.18 9.44
N GLU A 326 19.38 -9.89 10.31
CA GLU A 326 20.06 -11.15 9.97
C GLU A 326 19.08 -12.32 10.08
N LEU A 327 19.12 -13.18 9.10
CA LEU A 327 18.23 -14.34 9.00
C LEU A 327 18.99 -15.64 9.32
N ARG A 328 18.26 -16.62 9.79
CA ARG A 328 18.69 -18.01 9.89
C ARG A 328 18.83 -18.60 8.48
N SER A 329 19.71 -19.59 8.30
CA SER A 329 20.03 -20.17 6.98
C SER A 329 18.88 -20.93 6.31
N ASP A 330 17.88 -21.34 7.10
CA ASP A 330 16.68 -22.07 6.64
C ASP A 330 15.49 -21.13 6.29
N VAL A 331 15.67 -19.82 6.35
CA VAL A 331 14.61 -18.83 6.10
C VAL A 331 14.76 -18.25 4.71
N VAL A 332 13.65 -18.25 3.95
CA VAL A 332 13.54 -17.59 2.66
C VAL A 332 13.40 -16.08 2.88
N PRO A 333 14.35 -15.25 2.39
CA PRO A 333 14.37 -13.82 2.70
C PRO A 333 13.12 -13.06 2.21
N GLU A 334 12.59 -13.41 1.04
CA GLU A 334 11.43 -12.79 0.42
C GLU A 334 10.18 -12.97 1.29
N ILE A 335 10.00 -14.16 1.85
CA ILE A 335 8.88 -14.48 2.73
C ILE A 335 8.99 -13.70 4.04
N MET A 336 10.21 -13.64 4.60
CA MET A 336 10.44 -12.84 5.80
C MET A 336 10.18 -11.35 5.54
N LEU A 337 10.60 -10.84 4.38
CA LEU A 337 10.34 -9.46 3.99
C LEU A 337 8.84 -9.18 3.86
N ASN A 338 8.07 -10.11 3.27
CA ASN A 338 6.61 -10.01 3.18
C ASN A 338 5.94 -10.02 4.57
N LYS A 339 6.42 -10.88 5.49
CA LYS A 339 5.94 -10.89 6.88
C LYS A 339 6.23 -9.56 7.58
N LEU A 340 7.42 -9.00 7.39
CA LEU A 340 7.80 -7.69 7.92
C LEU A 340 6.90 -6.58 7.36
N TYR A 341 6.60 -6.56 6.07
CA TYR A 341 5.66 -5.59 5.48
C TYR A 341 4.23 -5.72 6.03
N LYS A 342 3.79 -6.93 6.33
CA LYS A 342 2.44 -7.18 6.86
C LYS A 342 2.28 -6.80 8.32
N HIS A 343 3.29 -7.03 9.14
CA HIS A 343 3.19 -6.92 10.60
C HIS A 343 3.87 -5.68 11.19
N THR A 344 4.59 -4.90 10.39
CA THR A 344 5.34 -3.73 10.85
C THR A 344 5.11 -2.50 9.97
N GLN A 345 5.56 -1.33 10.44
CA GLN A 345 5.53 -0.08 9.69
C GLN A 345 6.59 0.02 8.56
N LEU A 346 7.23 -1.10 8.17
CA LEU A 346 8.00 -1.17 6.92
C LEU A 346 7.09 -1.01 5.70
N GLN A 347 5.80 -1.25 5.85
CA GLN A 347 4.76 -0.81 4.93
C GLN A 347 3.66 -0.15 5.74
N ASP A 348 3.29 1.07 5.35
CA ASP A 348 2.24 1.83 6.01
C ASP A 348 1.35 2.52 4.97
N SER A 349 0.17 2.93 5.39
CA SER A 349 -0.79 3.65 4.55
C SER A 349 -0.79 5.13 4.89
N PHE A 350 -0.55 5.99 3.89
CA PHE A 350 -0.65 7.43 4.03
C PHE A 350 -2.02 7.90 3.51
N GLY A 351 -2.87 8.37 4.42
CA GLY A 351 -4.18 8.94 4.09
C GLY A 351 -4.04 10.38 3.60
N ILE A 352 -4.36 10.66 2.34
CA ILE A 352 -4.31 11.99 1.73
C ILE A 352 -5.64 12.69 1.97
N ILE A 353 -5.58 13.92 2.51
CA ILE A 353 -6.74 14.81 2.69
C ILE A 353 -6.27 16.20 2.28
N MET A 354 -6.68 16.66 1.09
CA MET A 354 -6.26 17.91 0.49
C MET A 354 -7.20 19.06 0.94
N LEU A 355 -7.24 19.31 2.25
CA LEU A 355 -8.04 20.37 2.87
C LEU A 355 -7.18 21.61 3.10
N ALA A 356 -7.60 22.76 2.59
CA ALA A 356 -6.93 24.04 2.78
C ALA A 356 -7.95 25.18 2.93
N LEU A 357 -7.49 26.33 3.40
CA LEU A 357 -8.30 27.53 3.49
C LEU A 357 -8.32 28.27 2.14
N VAL A 358 -9.53 28.52 1.65
CA VAL A 358 -9.79 29.38 0.47
C VAL A 358 -10.59 30.59 0.97
N SER A 359 -9.99 31.77 0.94
CA SER A 359 -10.61 33.01 1.46
C SER A 359 -11.15 32.82 2.90
N GLY A 360 -10.39 32.17 3.77
CA GLY A 360 -10.75 31.92 5.16
C GLY A 360 -11.73 30.76 5.39
N HIS A 361 -12.21 30.09 4.35
CA HIS A 361 -13.13 28.95 4.45
C HIS A 361 -12.43 27.62 4.16
N PRO A 362 -12.58 26.58 5.00
CA PRO A 362 -11.99 25.28 4.77
C PRO A 362 -12.69 24.57 3.60
N ARG A 363 -11.90 24.10 2.61
CA ARG A 363 -12.40 23.37 1.44
C ARG A 363 -11.49 22.17 1.14
N ILE A 364 -12.08 21.05 0.78
CA ILE A 364 -11.36 19.92 0.18
C ILE A 364 -11.22 20.24 -1.30
N LEU A 365 -9.97 20.24 -1.78
CA LEU A 365 -9.61 20.66 -3.13
C LEU A 365 -9.04 19.48 -3.91
N ASN A 366 -9.27 19.44 -5.19
CA ASN A 366 -8.57 18.55 -6.10
C ASN A 366 -7.23 19.18 -6.54
N LEU A 367 -6.38 18.42 -7.23
CA LEU A 367 -5.06 18.88 -7.66
C LEU A 367 -5.15 20.14 -8.54
N LYS A 368 -6.05 20.16 -9.54
CA LYS A 368 -6.23 21.29 -10.46
C LYS A 368 -6.63 22.56 -9.71
N GLN A 369 -7.58 22.46 -8.79
CA GLN A 369 -8.03 23.62 -7.99
C GLN A 369 -6.91 24.24 -7.14
N ILE A 370 -6.05 23.40 -6.54
CA ILE A 370 -4.90 23.90 -5.76
C ILE A 370 -3.96 24.71 -6.65
N LEU A 371 -3.65 24.19 -7.84
CA LEU A 371 -2.79 24.89 -8.80
C LEU A 371 -3.43 26.18 -9.33
N GLU A 372 -4.73 26.15 -9.61
CA GLU A 372 -5.49 27.35 -10.05
C GLU A 372 -5.47 28.45 -9.00
N TYR A 373 -5.77 28.15 -7.72
CA TYR A 373 -5.72 29.16 -6.65
C TYR A 373 -4.31 29.70 -6.42
N TYR A 374 -3.28 28.85 -6.57
CA TYR A 374 -1.90 29.31 -6.51
C TYR A 374 -1.56 30.26 -7.67
N LEU A 375 -1.92 29.93 -8.90
CA LEU A 375 -1.67 30.77 -10.08
C LEU A 375 -2.47 32.08 -10.03
N GLU A 376 -3.72 32.05 -9.56
CA GLU A 376 -4.50 33.25 -9.32
C GLU A 376 -3.83 34.17 -8.28
N HIS A 377 -3.28 33.58 -7.22
CA HIS A 377 -2.50 34.34 -6.25
C HIS A 377 -1.26 34.96 -6.88
N GLN A 378 -0.49 34.24 -7.69
CA GLN A 378 0.68 34.79 -8.40
C GLN A 378 0.30 35.89 -9.35
N LYS A 379 -0.80 35.78 -10.10
CA LYS A 379 -1.34 36.83 -10.95
C LYS A 379 -1.59 38.13 -10.12
N ASN A 380 -2.24 38.00 -8.97
CA ASN A 380 -2.51 39.13 -8.08
C ASN A 380 -1.23 39.77 -7.54
N VAL A 381 -0.26 38.95 -7.10
CA VAL A 381 1.03 39.42 -6.57
C VAL A 381 1.81 40.17 -7.65
N ILE A 382 1.91 39.64 -8.86
CA ILE A 382 2.62 40.30 -9.98
C ILE A 382 1.90 41.58 -10.40
N THR A 383 0.58 41.55 -10.49
CA THR A 383 -0.20 42.76 -10.83
C THR A 383 0.04 43.88 -9.82
N ARG A 384 0.00 43.60 -8.51
CA ARG A 384 0.26 44.54 -7.45
C ARG A 384 1.70 45.05 -7.47
N LYS A 385 2.67 44.16 -7.66
CA LYS A 385 4.07 44.50 -7.82
C LYS A 385 4.26 45.46 -9.00
N CYS A 386 3.75 45.14 -10.19
CA CYS A 386 3.87 46.01 -11.38
C CYS A 386 3.20 47.36 -11.16
N ARG A 387 2.04 47.42 -10.47
CA ARG A 387 1.40 48.72 -10.11
C ARG A 387 2.26 49.51 -9.15
N TYR A 388 2.85 48.90 -8.15
CA TYR A 388 3.74 49.59 -7.21
C TYR A 388 4.97 50.14 -7.93
N GLU A 389 5.64 49.32 -8.76
CA GLU A 389 6.79 49.73 -9.57
C GLU A 389 6.43 50.83 -10.57
N LEU A 390 5.27 50.71 -11.23
CA LEU A 390 4.75 51.77 -12.14
C LEU A 390 4.53 53.09 -11.42
N ASN A 391 3.91 53.07 -10.23
CA ASN A 391 3.70 54.29 -9.45
C ASN A 391 5.04 54.92 -9.02
N LYS A 392 6.01 54.10 -8.60
CA LYS A 392 7.36 54.56 -8.26
C LYS A 392 8.10 55.11 -9.46
N ALA A 393 8.00 54.45 -10.63
CA ALA A 393 8.58 54.96 -11.86
C ALA A 393 7.94 56.26 -12.31
N ARG A 394 6.62 56.40 -12.20
CA ARG A 394 5.90 57.65 -12.51
C ARG A 394 6.31 58.81 -11.54
N GLU A 395 6.40 58.51 -10.22
CA GLU A 395 6.91 59.50 -9.24
C GLU A 395 8.33 59.95 -9.59
N ARG A 396 9.21 59.00 -10.02
CA ARG A 396 10.59 59.32 -10.41
C ARG A 396 10.65 60.10 -11.71
N ALA A 397 9.86 59.71 -12.74
CA ALA A 397 9.78 60.44 -14.01
C ALA A 397 9.31 61.88 -13.80
N HIS A 398 8.29 62.07 -12.95
CA HIS A 398 7.81 63.39 -12.61
C HIS A 398 8.87 64.29 -11.99
N ILE A 399 9.71 63.76 -11.10
CA ILE A 399 10.84 64.49 -10.54
C ILE A 399 11.90 64.79 -11.61
N LEU A 400 12.25 63.81 -12.45
CA LEU A 400 13.25 63.98 -13.52
C LEU A 400 12.80 65.00 -14.58
N GLU A 401 11.50 65.05 -14.90
CA GLU A 401 10.90 66.05 -15.77
C GLU A 401 11.10 67.44 -15.25
N GLY A 402 10.80 67.68 -13.95
CA GLY A 402 11.06 68.95 -13.30
C GLY A 402 12.55 69.34 -13.31
N LEU A 403 13.45 68.36 -13.06
CA LEU A 403 14.90 68.63 -13.13
C LEU A 403 15.36 68.92 -14.55
N LYS A 404 14.78 68.35 -15.57
CA LYS A 404 15.05 68.64 -17.00
C LYS A 404 14.66 70.11 -17.29
N ILE A 405 13.43 70.48 -16.92
CA ILE A 405 12.96 71.92 -17.08
C ILE A 405 13.94 72.91 -16.41
N ALA A 406 14.37 72.56 -15.19
CA ALA A 406 15.34 73.41 -14.46
C ALA A 406 16.72 73.52 -15.13
N LEU A 407 17.20 72.40 -15.78
CA LEU A 407 18.47 72.41 -16.51
C LEU A 407 18.39 73.15 -17.83
N ASP A 408 17.22 73.12 -18.49
CA ASP A 408 16.97 73.84 -19.72
C ASP A 408 16.88 75.33 -19.49
N HIS A 409 16.44 75.79 -18.30
CA HIS A 409 16.33 77.17 -17.85
C HIS A 409 17.27 77.57 -16.69
N LEU A 410 18.48 77.01 -16.71
CA LEU A 410 19.39 76.97 -15.53
C LEU A 410 19.66 78.38 -14.94
N ASP A 411 20.01 79.33 -15.78
CA ASP A 411 20.34 80.70 -15.35
C ASP A 411 19.16 81.40 -14.69
N GLU A 412 17.95 81.23 -15.26
CA GLU A 412 16.72 81.76 -14.70
C GLU A 412 16.33 81.11 -13.36
N VAL A 413 16.49 79.81 -13.22
CA VAL A 413 16.24 79.11 -12.00
C VAL A 413 17.19 79.58 -10.90
N ILE A 414 18.50 79.69 -11.18
CA ILE A 414 19.50 80.18 -10.21
C ILE A 414 19.17 81.66 -9.82
N ALA A 415 18.82 82.46 -10.78
CA ALA A 415 18.44 83.89 -10.47
C ALA A 415 17.21 83.98 -9.57
N THR A 416 16.18 83.12 -9.84
CA THR A 416 14.96 83.03 -9.03
C THR A 416 15.25 82.59 -7.61
N ILE A 417 16.08 81.58 -7.43
CA ILE A 417 16.47 81.02 -6.10
C ILE A 417 17.25 82.11 -5.31
N ARG A 418 18.21 82.76 -5.95
CA ARG A 418 19.03 83.82 -5.32
C ARG A 418 18.23 85.05 -4.92
N ALA A 419 17.15 85.42 -5.68
CA ALA A 419 16.29 86.55 -5.39
C ALA A 419 15.29 86.27 -4.26
N SER A 420 15.11 85.07 -3.83
CA SER A 420 14.13 84.63 -2.83
C SER A 420 14.70 84.81 -1.43
N ALA A 421 13.87 85.18 -0.45
CA ALA A 421 14.28 85.52 0.90
C ALA A 421 14.49 84.22 1.75
N ASN A 422 13.83 83.09 1.44
CA ASN A 422 13.97 81.84 2.06
C ASN A 422 13.55 80.68 1.09
N GLY A 423 13.74 79.41 1.48
CA GLY A 423 13.45 78.22 0.66
C GLY A 423 11.98 78.11 0.27
N ASP A 424 11.03 78.51 1.13
CA ASP A 424 9.58 78.36 0.83
C ASP A 424 9.13 79.39 -0.22
N VAL A 425 9.69 80.62 -0.12
CA VAL A 425 9.47 81.68 -1.14
C VAL A 425 10.09 81.32 -2.49
N ALA A 426 11.30 80.69 -2.44
CA ALA A 426 11.93 80.17 -3.67
C ALA A 426 11.10 78.98 -4.30
N LYS A 427 10.55 78.11 -3.51
CA LYS A 427 9.69 77.01 -3.94
C LYS A 427 8.45 77.57 -4.62
N ALA A 428 7.73 78.51 -4.02
CA ALA A 428 6.54 79.16 -4.55
C ALA A 428 6.84 79.88 -5.86
N ALA A 429 7.94 80.67 -5.99
CA ALA A 429 8.37 81.36 -7.17
C ALA A 429 8.75 80.39 -8.32
N LEU A 430 9.39 79.30 -8.06
CA LEU A 430 9.71 78.19 -9.04
C LEU A 430 8.44 77.57 -9.56
N MET A 431 7.47 77.34 -8.69
CA MET A 431 6.17 76.70 -9.07
C MET A 431 5.40 77.65 -9.99
N GLU A 432 5.31 78.93 -9.65
CA GLU A 432 4.57 79.91 -10.43
C GLU A 432 5.22 80.24 -11.77
N LYS A 433 6.56 80.39 -11.84
CA LYS A 433 7.29 80.80 -13.01
C LYS A 433 7.45 79.64 -14.06
N PHE A 434 7.68 78.42 -13.62
CA PHE A 434 7.99 77.29 -14.52
C PHE A 434 6.87 76.27 -14.54
N GLY A 435 5.72 76.45 -13.92
CA GLY A 435 4.59 75.48 -13.86
C GLY A 435 4.92 74.20 -13.14
N LEU A 436 5.87 74.26 -12.19
CA LEU A 436 6.36 73.04 -11.49
C LEU A 436 5.44 72.63 -10.35
N SER A 437 5.35 71.39 -10.08
CA SER A 437 4.70 70.90 -8.89
C SER A 437 5.55 71.16 -7.63
N GLU A 438 4.94 71.10 -6.45
CA GLU A 438 5.65 71.30 -5.18
C GLU A 438 6.81 70.33 -5.02
N ARG A 439 6.60 69.02 -5.39
CA ARG A 439 7.62 67.95 -5.36
C ARG A 439 8.78 68.26 -6.31
N GLN A 440 8.49 68.72 -7.51
CA GLN A 440 9.50 69.10 -8.51
C GLN A 440 10.31 70.32 -8.02
N ALA A 441 9.66 71.34 -7.54
CA ALA A 441 10.33 72.55 -7.00
C ALA A 441 11.22 72.18 -5.79
N GLN A 442 10.75 71.35 -4.86
CA GLN A 442 11.55 70.87 -3.74
C GLN A 442 12.80 70.07 -4.22
N ALA A 443 12.64 69.17 -5.19
CA ALA A 443 13.74 68.39 -5.74
C ALA A 443 14.81 69.34 -6.43
N ILE A 444 14.38 70.42 -7.04
CA ILE A 444 15.30 71.42 -7.61
C ILE A 444 16.06 72.16 -6.52
N LEU A 445 15.41 72.51 -5.42
CA LEU A 445 16.06 73.18 -4.30
C LEU A 445 17.05 72.25 -3.56
N ASP A 446 16.75 70.99 -3.49
CA ASP A 446 17.62 69.95 -2.87
C ASP A 446 18.76 69.49 -3.80
N MET A 447 18.83 70.01 -5.03
CA MET A 447 19.84 69.62 -6.01
C MET A 447 21.22 70.26 -5.65
N ARG A 448 22.21 69.39 -5.57
CA ARG A 448 23.60 69.79 -5.32
C ARG A 448 24.17 70.42 -6.57
N LEU A 449 24.96 71.56 -6.36
CA LEU A 449 25.65 72.34 -7.43
C LEU A 449 26.50 71.45 -8.37
N GLN A 450 27.04 70.33 -7.89
CA GLN A 450 27.77 69.35 -8.67
C GLN A 450 26.93 68.75 -9.80
N ARG A 451 25.60 68.60 -9.65
CA ARG A 451 24.69 68.05 -10.67
C ARG A 451 24.39 69.02 -11.83
N LEU A 452 24.88 70.19 -11.81
CA LEU A 452 24.73 71.21 -12.87
C LEU A 452 25.76 71.10 -13.99
N THR A 453 26.70 70.16 -13.92
CA THR A 453 27.72 69.91 -14.93
C THR A 453 27.12 69.19 -16.18
N GLY A 454 27.72 69.43 -17.37
CA GLY A 454 27.23 68.83 -18.61
C GLY A 454 27.16 67.32 -18.61
N LEU A 455 28.07 66.59 -17.91
CA LEU A 455 28.04 65.16 -17.75
C LEU A 455 26.86 64.66 -16.88
N GLU A 456 26.46 65.42 -15.87
CA GLU A 456 25.34 65.07 -15.02
C GLU A 456 24.00 65.38 -15.70
N ARG A 457 23.95 66.35 -16.58
CA ARG A 457 22.78 66.61 -17.45
C ARG A 457 22.51 65.41 -18.34
N GLN A 458 23.51 64.87 -18.99
CA GLN A 458 23.36 63.69 -19.83
C GLN A 458 22.87 62.50 -19.03
N LYS A 459 23.36 62.27 -17.79
CA LYS A 459 22.87 61.18 -16.91
C LYS A 459 21.39 61.35 -16.54
N ILE A 460 20.92 62.56 -16.27
CA ILE A 460 19.51 62.82 -15.97
C ILE A 460 18.63 62.53 -17.19
N GLU A 461 19.08 62.90 -18.41
CA GLU A 461 18.36 62.60 -19.64
C GLU A 461 18.33 61.10 -19.94
N ASP A 462 19.42 60.41 -19.70
CA ASP A 462 19.50 58.95 -19.91
C ASP A 462 18.67 58.21 -18.86
N GLU A 463 18.70 58.63 -17.59
CA GLU A 463 17.82 58.07 -16.52
C GLU A 463 16.35 58.32 -16.85
N TYR A 464 15.98 59.53 -17.35
CA TYR A 464 14.60 59.81 -17.74
C TYR A 464 14.12 58.88 -18.88
N LYS A 465 14.94 58.64 -19.90
CA LYS A 465 14.63 57.69 -20.99
C LYS A 465 14.44 56.29 -20.49
N GLU A 466 15.31 55.81 -19.60
CA GLU A 466 15.23 54.47 -18.99
C GLU A 466 13.95 54.33 -18.14
N VAL A 467 13.63 55.34 -17.31
CA VAL A 467 12.39 55.32 -16.49
C VAL A 467 11.14 55.37 -17.39
N MET A 468 11.13 56.15 -18.48
CA MET A 468 10.01 56.18 -19.45
C MET A 468 9.85 54.85 -20.18
N ALA A 469 10.94 54.16 -20.55
CA ALA A 469 10.89 52.84 -21.12
C ALA A 469 10.33 51.80 -20.12
N THR A 470 10.70 51.92 -18.85
CA THR A 470 10.17 51.10 -17.76
C THR A 470 8.67 51.32 -17.56
N ILE A 471 8.20 52.57 -17.58
CA ILE A 471 6.77 52.91 -17.50
C ILE A 471 6.01 52.25 -18.66
N ALA A 472 6.47 52.44 -19.87
CA ALA A 472 5.84 51.87 -21.07
C ALA A 472 5.77 50.34 -21.00
N TYR A 473 6.84 49.68 -20.54
CA TYR A 473 6.87 48.24 -20.32
C TYR A 473 5.86 47.79 -19.26
N LEU A 474 5.82 48.45 -18.10
CA LEU A 474 4.90 48.08 -17.02
C LEU A 474 3.44 48.34 -17.37
N GLU A 475 3.13 49.40 -18.14
CA GLU A 475 1.80 49.68 -18.68
C GLU A 475 1.38 48.59 -19.68
N ASP A 476 2.29 48.19 -20.55
CA ASP A 476 2.07 47.13 -21.52
C ASP A 476 1.82 45.78 -20.82
N VAL A 477 2.58 45.42 -19.78
CA VAL A 477 2.37 44.22 -18.97
C VAL A 477 1.01 44.25 -18.26
N LEU A 478 0.63 45.37 -17.67
CA LEU A 478 -0.63 45.53 -16.94
C LEU A 478 -1.86 45.54 -17.86
N SER A 479 -1.70 45.81 -19.14
CA SER A 479 -2.78 45.80 -20.12
C SER A 479 -3.24 44.44 -20.56
N ASP A 480 -2.40 43.39 -20.39
CA ASP A 480 -2.64 42.03 -20.90
C ASP A 480 -2.36 40.97 -19.83
N GLU A 481 -3.39 40.20 -19.47
CA GLU A 481 -3.31 39.12 -18.51
C GLU A 481 -2.32 38.03 -18.94
N HIS A 482 -2.19 37.73 -20.22
CA HIS A 482 -1.25 36.73 -20.72
C HIS A 482 0.20 37.13 -20.47
N LYS A 483 0.52 38.47 -20.52
CA LYS A 483 1.86 38.95 -20.17
C LYS A 483 2.17 38.78 -18.69
N ILE A 484 1.19 39.03 -17.82
CA ILE A 484 1.31 38.81 -16.37
C ILE A 484 1.58 37.32 -16.11
N MET A 485 0.81 36.41 -16.73
CA MET A 485 1.01 34.98 -16.60
C MET A 485 2.33 34.53 -17.23
N GLY A 486 2.81 35.19 -18.28
CA GLY A 486 4.14 35.00 -18.85
C GLY A 486 5.26 35.23 -17.83
N ILE A 487 5.17 36.34 -17.05
CA ILE A 487 6.10 36.62 -15.94
C ILE A 487 6.03 35.53 -14.88
N ALA A 488 4.81 35.07 -14.50
CA ALA A 488 4.66 33.99 -13.54
C ALA A 488 5.31 32.70 -14.03
N ARG A 489 5.19 32.40 -15.32
CA ARG A 489 5.82 31.25 -15.97
C ARG A 489 7.36 31.33 -15.91
N GLU A 490 7.94 32.47 -16.25
CA GLU A 490 9.39 32.68 -16.17
C GLU A 490 9.92 32.58 -14.75
N ASP A 491 9.24 33.21 -13.78
CA ASP A 491 9.57 33.10 -12.35
C ASP A 491 9.56 31.66 -11.86
N LEU A 492 8.56 30.86 -12.24
CA LEU A 492 8.46 29.45 -11.88
C LEU A 492 9.59 28.61 -12.51
N LEU A 493 9.93 28.86 -13.76
CA LEU A 493 11.04 28.18 -14.45
C LEU A 493 12.39 28.52 -13.82
N ASP A 494 12.61 29.78 -13.40
CA ASP A 494 13.81 30.18 -12.67
C ASP A 494 13.89 29.47 -11.31
N VAL A 495 12.79 29.39 -10.58
CA VAL A 495 12.70 28.62 -9.31
C VAL A 495 13.05 27.15 -9.55
N LYS A 496 12.49 26.52 -10.59
CA LYS A 496 12.82 25.11 -10.95
C LYS A 496 14.30 24.96 -11.25
N LYS A 497 14.89 25.87 -12.02
CA LYS A 497 16.32 25.84 -12.37
C LYS A 497 17.25 25.94 -11.15
N ARG A 498 16.88 26.76 -10.15
CA ARG A 498 17.70 27.01 -8.96
C ARG A 498 17.53 25.99 -7.85
N PHE A 499 16.33 25.42 -7.69
CA PHE A 499 15.96 24.59 -6.54
C PHE A 499 15.46 23.21 -6.91
N GLY A 500 15.27 22.89 -8.18
CA GLY A 500 14.82 21.59 -8.66
C GLY A 500 15.85 20.50 -8.35
N ASP A 501 15.35 19.37 -7.87
CA ASP A 501 16.14 18.17 -7.58
C ASP A 501 15.43 16.91 -8.12
N ALA A 502 16.11 15.77 -8.04
CA ALA A 502 15.54 14.50 -8.47
C ALA A 502 14.48 14.01 -7.47
N ARG A 503 13.49 13.28 -7.99
CA ARG A 503 12.51 12.56 -7.19
C ARG A 503 13.18 11.55 -6.26
N ARG A 504 12.79 11.52 -5.00
CA ARG A 504 13.29 10.58 -3.98
C ARG A 504 12.41 9.33 -3.87
N THR A 505 11.09 9.49 -3.90
CA THR A 505 10.11 8.39 -3.77
C THR A 505 9.85 7.74 -5.13
N SER A 506 10.06 6.43 -5.26
CA SER A 506 9.72 5.69 -6.46
C SER A 506 8.26 5.22 -6.44
N ILE A 507 7.60 5.21 -7.59
CA ILE A 507 6.25 4.68 -7.75
C ILE A 507 6.37 3.37 -8.51
N VAL A 508 5.88 2.27 -7.92
CA VAL A 508 5.96 0.92 -8.48
C VAL A 508 4.55 0.36 -8.67
N PRO A 509 4.34 -0.58 -9.61
CA PRO A 509 3.05 -1.25 -9.74
C PRO A 509 2.62 -1.88 -8.41
N ASP A 510 1.32 -1.83 -8.12
CA ASP A 510 0.76 -2.56 -6.97
C ASP A 510 0.66 -4.04 -7.36
N THR A 511 1.42 -4.88 -6.69
CA THR A 511 1.37 -6.34 -6.85
C THR A 511 0.18 -6.99 -6.14
N GLY A 512 -0.73 -6.18 -5.60
CA GLY A 512 -1.87 -6.62 -4.79
C GLY A 512 -1.58 -6.63 -3.29
N ASP A 513 -2.60 -6.93 -2.51
CA ASP A 513 -2.43 -7.13 -1.06
C ASP A 513 -1.67 -8.44 -0.82
N LEU A 514 -0.78 -8.45 0.15
CA LEU A 514 -0.06 -9.64 0.60
C LEU A 514 -1.07 -10.67 1.10
N GLU A 515 -1.31 -11.71 0.30
CA GLU A 515 -2.16 -12.83 0.67
C GLU A 515 -1.46 -13.72 1.70
N THR A 516 -2.21 -14.61 2.34
CA THR A 516 -1.63 -15.57 3.30
C THR A 516 -0.61 -16.48 2.62
N GLU A 517 -0.79 -16.74 1.33
CA GLU A 517 0.09 -17.55 0.48
C GLU A 517 1.49 -16.94 0.34
N ASP A 518 1.59 -15.61 0.19
CA ASP A 518 2.88 -14.87 0.07
C ASP A 518 3.74 -14.91 1.35
N LEU A 519 3.15 -15.38 2.45
CA LEU A 519 3.80 -15.45 3.77
C LEU A 519 4.26 -16.86 4.15
N ILE A 520 4.01 -17.84 3.28
CA ILE A 520 4.26 -19.26 3.51
C ILE A 520 5.28 -19.75 2.48
N ALA A 521 6.29 -20.49 2.92
CA ALA A 521 7.27 -21.07 2.02
C ALA A 521 6.59 -22.11 1.09
N GLU A 522 6.95 -22.08 -0.18
CA GLU A 522 6.60 -23.15 -1.10
C GLU A 522 7.51 -24.35 -0.81
N GLU A 523 6.93 -25.41 -0.29
CA GLU A 523 7.63 -26.64 0.10
C GLU A 523 6.85 -27.85 -0.38
N ASP A 524 7.57 -28.89 -0.81
CA ASP A 524 6.97 -30.17 -1.12
C ASP A 524 6.54 -30.89 0.16
N VAL A 525 5.28 -31.30 0.17
CA VAL A 525 4.65 -31.93 1.32
C VAL A 525 3.96 -33.23 0.95
N VAL A 526 3.90 -34.12 1.93
CA VAL A 526 3.12 -35.35 1.86
C VAL A 526 1.85 -35.18 2.68
N ILE A 527 0.70 -35.27 2.03
CA ILE A 527 -0.61 -35.23 2.66
C ILE A 527 -1.10 -36.65 2.81
N THR A 528 -1.48 -37.07 4.02
CA THR A 528 -2.00 -38.39 4.30
C THR A 528 -3.41 -38.30 4.87
N ILE A 529 -4.31 -39.17 4.38
CA ILE A 529 -5.65 -39.32 4.93
C ILE A 529 -5.81 -40.75 5.38
N SER A 530 -6.24 -40.94 6.62
CA SER A 530 -6.47 -42.30 7.15
C SER A 530 -7.90 -42.79 6.88
N HIS A 531 -8.09 -44.10 6.96
CA HIS A 531 -9.39 -44.75 6.82
C HIS A 531 -10.45 -44.23 7.82
N GLN A 532 -10.02 -43.82 9.01
CA GLN A 532 -10.88 -43.16 10.01
C GLN A 532 -11.05 -41.65 9.75
N SER A 533 -10.70 -41.18 8.54
CA SER A 533 -10.85 -39.77 8.12
C SER A 533 -10.02 -38.77 8.94
N TYR A 534 -8.79 -39.14 9.34
CA TYR A 534 -7.82 -38.20 9.88
C TYR A 534 -6.86 -37.73 8.80
N ILE A 535 -6.66 -36.46 8.67
CA ILE A 535 -5.77 -35.83 7.71
C ILE A 535 -4.60 -35.13 8.38
N LYS A 536 -3.43 -35.21 7.77
CA LYS A 536 -2.24 -34.44 8.18
C LYS A 536 -1.33 -34.16 7.01
N ARG A 537 -0.54 -33.10 7.16
CA ARG A 537 0.53 -32.70 6.25
C ARG A 537 1.87 -32.93 6.92
N GLN A 538 2.89 -33.32 6.14
CA GLN A 538 4.26 -33.50 6.59
C GLN A 538 5.22 -32.99 5.52
N ALA A 539 6.31 -32.34 5.89
CA ALA A 539 7.36 -31.99 4.93
C ALA A 539 8.00 -33.24 4.33
N LEU A 540 8.27 -33.23 3.02
CA LEU A 540 8.87 -34.37 2.30
C LEU A 540 10.23 -34.72 2.90
N THR A 541 11.00 -33.76 3.43
CA THR A 541 12.29 -33.97 4.11
C THR A 541 12.23 -34.92 5.31
N ASN A 542 11.05 -35.13 5.90
CA ASN A 542 10.84 -36.07 7.00
C ASN A 542 10.83 -37.55 6.55
N PHE A 543 10.78 -37.80 5.25
CA PHE A 543 10.75 -39.13 4.62
C PHE A 543 12.12 -39.43 4.01
N ARG A 544 13.09 -39.90 4.84
CA ARG A 544 14.42 -40.32 4.36
C ARG A 544 14.36 -41.61 3.56
N ASN A 545 15.07 -41.71 2.46
CA ASN A 545 15.29 -42.92 1.70
C ASN A 545 15.91 -44.02 2.58
N GLN A 546 15.33 -45.22 2.56
CA GLN A 546 15.87 -46.40 3.24
C GLN A 546 16.41 -47.40 2.20
N ASN A 547 17.61 -47.94 2.46
CA ASN A 547 18.22 -48.93 1.62
C ASN A 547 17.46 -50.27 1.70
N ARG A 548 17.57 -51.08 0.64
CA ARG A 548 17.04 -52.48 0.56
C ARG A 548 17.35 -53.27 1.81
N GLY A 549 16.32 -53.90 2.43
CA GLY A 549 16.46 -54.75 3.61
C GLY A 549 16.21 -54.04 4.96
N GLY A 550 15.85 -52.73 4.97
CA GLY A 550 15.45 -52.03 6.16
C GLY A 550 14.07 -52.49 6.68
N ARG A 551 13.92 -52.56 8.01
CA ARG A 551 12.59 -52.73 8.64
C ARG A 551 11.77 -51.51 8.34
N GLY A 552 10.68 -51.61 7.57
CA GLY A 552 9.75 -50.53 7.24
C GLY A 552 9.30 -49.77 8.47
N ILE A 553 9.01 -48.48 8.27
CA ILE A 553 8.68 -47.54 9.34
C ILE A 553 7.18 -47.58 9.59
N LYS A 554 6.73 -47.77 10.83
CA LYS A 554 5.31 -47.68 11.18
C LYS A 554 4.78 -46.28 10.94
N ALA A 555 3.89 -46.08 9.99
CA ALA A 555 3.16 -44.88 9.69
C ALA A 555 1.75 -45.00 10.32
N GLY A 556 1.63 -44.60 11.59
CA GLY A 556 0.33 -44.57 12.29
C GLY A 556 0.47 -44.89 13.79
N SER A 557 -0.29 -44.21 14.66
CA SER A 557 -0.27 -44.33 16.12
C SER A 557 -1.17 -45.44 16.66
N GLY A 558 -1.67 -46.35 15.84
CA GLY A 558 -2.62 -47.40 16.27
C GLY A 558 -1.94 -48.52 17.06
N LYS A 559 -2.08 -48.60 18.38
CA LYS A 559 -1.95 -49.84 19.12
C LYS A 559 -3.05 -50.79 18.60
N ILE A 560 -2.67 -51.87 17.98
CA ILE A 560 -3.59 -52.94 17.60
C ILE A 560 -4.08 -53.59 18.89
N VAL A 561 -5.34 -53.31 19.27
CA VAL A 561 -5.99 -53.98 20.40
C VAL A 561 -6.88 -55.08 19.82
N LYS A 562 -6.57 -56.32 20.14
CA LYS A 562 -7.42 -57.43 19.80
C LYS A 562 -8.50 -57.54 20.89
N GLU A 563 -9.71 -57.16 20.61
CA GLU A 563 -10.90 -57.45 21.39
C GLU A 563 -11.97 -58.01 20.39
N ASP A 564 -12.48 -59.17 20.69
CA ASP A 564 -13.63 -59.84 20.06
C ASP A 564 -13.67 -59.80 18.51
N ASN A 565 -12.73 -60.46 17.86
CA ASN A 565 -12.74 -60.66 16.39
C ASN A 565 -12.92 -59.35 15.52
N LYS A 566 -12.74 -58.16 16.08
CA LYS A 566 -12.71 -56.90 15.38
C LYS A 566 -11.38 -56.21 15.60
N VAL A 567 -10.58 -56.10 14.57
CA VAL A 567 -9.32 -55.35 14.59
C VAL A 567 -9.63 -53.89 14.40
N LYS A 568 -9.37 -53.09 15.44
CA LYS A 568 -9.45 -51.62 15.41
C LYS A 568 -8.06 -51.07 15.18
N GLY A 569 -7.69 -50.88 13.93
CA GLY A 569 -6.49 -50.10 13.52
C GLY A 569 -6.85 -49.02 12.51
N ASP A 570 -6.21 -47.87 12.61
CA ASP A 570 -6.31 -46.77 11.63
C ASP A 570 -5.09 -46.86 10.68
N PHE A 571 -5.30 -46.79 9.37
CA PHE A 571 -4.26 -46.81 8.33
C PHE A 571 -4.42 -45.68 7.33
N SER A 572 -3.32 -45.27 6.66
CA SER A 572 -3.36 -44.27 5.63
C SER A 572 -4.00 -44.82 4.35
N GLU A 573 -5.17 -44.32 3.99
CA GLU A 573 -5.91 -44.73 2.80
C GLU A 573 -5.49 -43.94 1.56
N HIS A 574 -5.26 -42.64 1.73
CA HIS A 574 -4.78 -41.75 0.66
C HIS A 574 -3.42 -41.14 1.05
N LEU A 575 -2.51 -41.12 0.10
CA LEU A 575 -1.20 -40.46 0.17
C LEU A 575 -1.04 -39.62 -1.09
N LEU A 576 -0.83 -38.30 -0.89
CA LEU A 576 -0.70 -37.33 -1.96
C LEU A 576 0.57 -36.49 -1.76
N MET A 577 1.39 -36.39 -2.80
CA MET A 577 2.48 -35.44 -2.88
C MET A 577 1.97 -34.13 -3.51
N ALA A 578 2.24 -33.01 -2.89
CA ALA A 578 1.79 -31.70 -3.34
C ALA A 578 2.72 -30.60 -2.82
N SER A 579 2.65 -29.41 -3.42
CA SER A 579 3.25 -28.19 -2.84
C SER A 579 2.32 -27.59 -1.77
N THR A 580 2.89 -26.88 -0.80
CA THR A 580 2.12 -26.07 0.16
C THR A 580 1.18 -25.10 -0.55
N HIS A 581 1.53 -24.61 -1.74
CA HIS A 581 0.75 -23.64 -2.54
C HIS A 581 -0.28 -24.29 -3.48
N ASP A 582 -0.26 -25.61 -3.65
CA ASP A 582 -1.20 -26.31 -4.50
C ASP A 582 -2.64 -26.27 -3.96
N ASN A 583 -3.60 -26.30 -4.88
CA ASN A 583 -4.99 -26.47 -4.55
C ASN A 583 -5.29 -27.98 -4.39
N ILE A 584 -5.68 -28.40 -3.21
CA ILE A 584 -6.06 -29.78 -2.92
C ILE A 584 -7.57 -29.90 -3.06
N LEU A 585 -8.00 -30.74 -4.00
CA LEU A 585 -9.41 -31.03 -4.27
C LEU A 585 -9.78 -32.34 -3.61
N PHE A 586 -10.79 -32.32 -2.76
CA PHE A 586 -11.34 -33.47 -2.02
C PHE A 586 -12.68 -33.84 -2.64
N PHE A 587 -12.76 -35.00 -3.27
CA PHE A 587 -13.98 -35.55 -3.87
C PHE A 587 -14.62 -36.56 -2.94
N THR A 588 -15.94 -36.45 -2.73
CA THR A 588 -16.68 -37.30 -1.82
C THR A 588 -17.51 -38.33 -2.57
N ASN A 589 -17.88 -39.42 -1.87
CA ASN A 589 -18.79 -40.44 -2.38
C ASN A 589 -20.14 -39.89 -2.86
N ARG A 590 -20.54 -38.72 -2.36
CA ARG A 590 -21.79 -38.02 -2.78
C ARG A 590 -21.63 -37.12 -4.00
N GLY A 591 -20.50 -37.21 -4.71
CA GLY A 591 -20.25 -36.41 -5.92
C GLY A 591 -20.01 -34.91 -5.66
N ARG A 592 -19.60 -34.54 -4.44
CA ARG A 592 -19.20 -33.15 -4.10
C ARG A 592 -17.69 -32.99 -4.10
N VAL A 593 -17.22 -31.78 -4.33
CA VAL A 593 -15.80 -31.40 -4.28
C VAL A 593 -15.62 -30.23 -3.33
N TYR A 594 -14.60 -30.31 -2.51
CA TYR A 594 -14.14 -29.26 -1.59
C TYR A 594 -12.72 -28.88 -1.97
N ARG A 595 -12.35 -27.60 -1.83
CA ARG A 595 -11.01 -27.10 -2.12
C ARG A 595 -10.38 -26.51 -0.87
N GLN A 596 -9.12 -26.87 -0.64
CA GLN A 596 -8.24 -26.31 0.38
C GLN A 596 -6.87 -26.04 -0.24
N LYS A 597 -6.14 -25.07 0.29
CA LYS A 597 -4.72 -24.92 -0.03
C LYS A 597 -3.88 -25.92 0.76
N GLY A 598 -2.76 -26.38 0.17
CA GLY A 598 -1.86 -27.34 0.83
C GLY A 598 -1.40 -26.87 2.21
N PHE A 599 -1.10 -25.57 2.36
CA PHE A 599 -0.70 -24.99 3.65
C PHE A 599 -1.82 -24.89 4.69
N GLU A 600 -3.09 -24.94 4.29
CA GLU A 600 -4.23 -24.94 5.23
C GLU A 600 -4.44 -26.29 5.93
N ILE A 601 -3.82 -27.36 5.41
CA ILE A 601 -3.87 -28.69 6.02
C ILE A 601 -2.91 -28.69 7.22
N PRO A 602 -3.39 -29.07 8.42
CA PRO A 602 -2.59 -29.03 9.64
C PRO A 602 -1.33 -29.92 9.54
N GLU A 603 -0.20 -29.34 9.92
CA GLU A 603 1.06 -30.09 10.04
C GLU A 603 1.04 -30.96 11.29
N ALA A 604 1.54 -32.17 11.16
CA ALA A 604 1.64 -33.08 12.29
C ALA A 604 2.87 -34.01 12.16
N SER A 605 3.39 -34.44 13.30
CA SER A 605 4.50 -35.37 13.32
C SER A 605 4.10 -36.72 12.71
N ARG A 606 5.12 -37.52 12.33
CA ARG A 606 4.93 -38.83 11.70
C ARG A 606 4.05 -39.76 12.53
N THR A 607 4.16 -39.76 13.83
CA THR A 607 3.44 -40.62 14.75
C THR A 607 2.10 -40.07 15.23
N ALA A 608 1.82 -38.78 14.99
CA ALA A 608 0.57 -38.15 15.37
C ALA A 608 -0.59 -38.65 14.49
N LYS A 609 -1.78 -38.73 15.06
CA LYS A 609 -3.01 -39.20 14.38
C LYS A 609 -3.48 -38.20 13.31
N GLY A 610 -3.16 -36.91 13.45
CA GLY A 610 -3.65 -35.85 12.57
C GLY A 610 -4.96 -35.24 13.04
N THR A 611 -5.57 -34.40 12.20
CA THR A 611 -6.84 -33.72 12.47
C THR A 611 -8.00 -34.45 11.80
N PHE A 612 -9.14 -34.58 12.48
CA PHE A 612 -10.32 -35.19 11.88
C PHE A 612 -10.83 -34.33 10.71
N ILE A 613 -11.04 -34.96 9.54
CA ILE A 613 -11.28 -34.22 8.28
C ILE A 613 -12.55 -33.34 8.32
N ARG A 614 -13.57 -33.71 9.12
CA ARG A 614 -14.77 -32.88 9.33
C ARG A 614 -14.49 -31.58 10.07
N ASN A 615 -13.36 -31.45 10.75
CA ASN A 615 -12.94 -30.16 11.33
C ASN A 615 -12.36 -29.22 10.25
N LEU A 616 -11.95 -29.78 9.10
CA LEU A 616 -11.38 -29.05 7.99
C LEU A 616 -12.42 -28.78 6.88
N LEU A 617 -13.25 -29.79 6.59
CA LEU A 617 -14.27 -29.77 5.53
C LEU A 617 -15.66 -29.95 6.15
N PRO A 618 -16.67 -29.17 5.73
CA PRO A 618 -18.05 -29.28 6.22
C PRO A 618 -18.77 -30.48 5.55
N LEU A 619 -18.32 -31.70 5.86
CA LEU A 619 -18.89 -32.93 5.34
C LEU A 619 -20.22 -33.26 6.03
N GLU A 620 -21.19 -33.73 5.26
CA GLU A 620 -22.49 -34.20 5.76
C GLU A 620 -22.35 -35.56 6.49
N GLU A 621 -23.43 -36.01 7.14
CA GLU A 621 -23.46 -37.29 7.80
C GLU A 621 -23.34 -38.42 6.75
N ASN A 622 -22.45 -39.39 6.97
CA ASN A 622 -22.09 -40.45 6.04
C ASN A 622 -21.42 -40.04 4.72
N GLU A 623 -20.98 -38.80 4.62
CA GLU A 623 -20.16 -38.33 3.50
C GLU A 623 -18.67 -38.67 3.78
N LYS A 624 -17.98 -39.28 2.82
CA LYS A 624 -16.57 -39.71 2.89
C LYS A 624 -15.81 -39.19 1.72
N VAL A 625 -14.53 -38.88 1.91
CA VAL A 625 -13.60 -38.51 0.84
C VAL A 625 -13.11 -39.77 0.14
N ASN A 626 -13.40 -39.93 -1.14
CA ASN A 626 -13.03 -41.08 -1.96
C ASN A 626 -11.85 -40.80 -2.91
N ALA A 627 -11.60 -39.52 -3.26
CA ALA A 627 -10.44 -39.15 -4.08
C ALA A 627 -9.89 -37.79 -3.65
N VAL A 628 -8.56 -37.64 -3.75
CA VAL A 628 -7.86 -36.42 -3.46
C VAL A 628 -6.87 -36.08 -4.57
N ILE A 629 -6.92 -34.87 -5.09
CA ILE A 629 -6.10 -34.43 -6.23
C ILE A 629 -5.42 -33.13 -5.91
N ALA A 630 -4.11 -33.05 -6.17
CA ALA A 630 -3.38 -31.77 -6.16
C ALA A 630 -3.45 -31.13 -7.55
N VAL A 631 -3.82 -29.87 -7.57
CA VAL A 631 -3.85 -29.03 -8.77
C VAL A 631 -2.94 -27.83 -8.55
N LYS A 632 -1.89 -27.71 -9.35
CA LYS A 632 -0.91 -26.62 -9.23
C LYS A 632 -1.61 -25.26 -9.30
N SER A 633 -1.20 -24.33 -8.43
CA SER A 633 -1.59 -22.93 -8.54
C SER A 633 -1.00 -22.33 -9.82
N GLY A 634 -1.83 -21.63 -10.62
CA GLY A 634 -1.35 -20.94 -11.82
C GLY A 634 -1.38 -21.77 -13.12
N ILE A 635 -2.14 -22.90 -13.18
CA ILE A 635 -2.41 -23.56 -14.47
C ILE A 635 -3.03 -22.54 -15.43
N SER A 636 -2.32 -22.22 -16.51
CA SER A 636 -2.78 -21.31 -17.55
C SER A 636 -4.04 -21.89 -18.22
N GLU A 637 -4.89 -21.04 -18.79
CA GLU A 637 -6.09 -21.50 -19.52
C GLU A 637 -5.73 -22.28 -20.78
N ASP A 638 -4.48 -22.22 -21.21
CA ASP A 638 -3.95 -22.94 -22.37
C ASP A 638 -3.64 -24.43 -22.10
N GLU A 639 -3.50 -24.85 -20.83
CA GLU A 639 -3.36 -26.26 -20.48
C GLU A 639 -4.74 -26.93 -20.37
N LYS A 640 -5.16 -27.66 -21.43
CA LYS A 640 -6.37 -28.48 -21.45
C LYS A 640 -6.23 -29.69 -20.54
N LYS A 641 -6.47 -29.53 -19.21
CA LYS A 641 -6.53 -30.61 -18.23
C LYS A 641 -7.96 -30.87 -17.81
N PHE A 642 -8.27 -32.16 -17.60
CA PHE A 642 -9.61 -32.64 -17.24
C PHE A 642 -9.57 -33.43 -15.95
N LEU A 643 -10.71 -33.50 -15.27
CA LEU A 643 -10.99 -34.44 -14.20
C LEU A 643 -11.91 -35.50 -14.74
N PHE A 644 -11.38 -36.73 -14.76
CA PHE A 644 -12.13 -37.90 -15.17
C PHE A 644 -12.67 -38.62 -13.94
N MET A 645 -13.97 -38.89 -13.91
CA MET A 645 -14.69 -39.41 -12.72
C MET A 645 -15.38 -40.71 -13.08
N ALA A 646 -15.44 -41.63 -12.11
CA ALA A 646 -16.16 -42.88 -12.26
C ALA A 646 -17.01 -43.21 -11.03
N THR A 647 -18.19 -43.82 -11.25
CA THR A 647 -19.11 -44.24 -10.21
C THR A 647 -19.15 -45.76 -10.05
N ASN A 648 -19.63 -46.25 -8.90
CA ASN A 648 -19.81 -47.65 -8.61
C ASN A 648 -20.78 -48.36 -9.60
N LEU A 649 -21.72 -47.62 -10.20
CA LEU A 649 -22.68 -48.14 -11.21
C LEU A 649 -22.15 -48.07 -12.65
N GLY A 650 -20.88 -47.68 -12.82
CA GLY A 650 -20.18 -47.69 -14.11
C GLY A 650 -20.49 -46.48 -15.00
N VAL A 651 -20.97 -45.38 -14.42
CA VAL A 651 -21.08 -44.09 -15.11
C VAL A 651 -19.72 -43.40 -15.04
N VAL A 652 -19.34 -42.72 -16.13
CA VAL A 652 -18.10 -41.94 -16.22
C VAL A 652 -18.40 -40.53 -16.73
N LYS A 653 -17.54 -39.61 -16.37
CA LYS A 653 -17.66 -38.19 -16.70
C LYS A 653 -16.30 -37.53 -16.84
N ARG A 654 -16.17 -36.67 -17.84
CA ARG A 654 -15.00 -35.82 -18.08
C ARG A 654 -15.41 -34.33 -17.94
N THR A 655 -14.72 -33.60 -17.07
CA THR A 655 -15.01 -32.17 -16.81
C THR A 655 -13.69 -31.40 -16.80
N SER A 656 -13.66 -30.18 -17.43
CA SER A 656 -12.47 -29.34 -17.39
C SER A 656 -12.12 -28.90 -15.98
N VAL A 657 -10.83 -28.86 -15.63
CA VAL A 657 -10.34 -28.38 -14.34
C VAL A 657 -10.77 -26.92 -14.09
N SER A 658 -10.89 -26.12 -15.15
CA SER A 658 -11.33 -24.72 -15.07
C SER A 658 -12.72 -24.55 -14.44
N GLU A 659 -13.64 -25.52 -14.58
CA GLU A 659 -14.97 -25.51 -13.97
C GLU A 659 -14.92 -25.55 -12.42
N PHE A 660 -13.79 -25.94 -11.83
CA PHE A 660 -13.58 -26.07 -10.39
C PHE A 660 -12.81 -24.90 -9.78
N LYS A 661 -12.41 -23.88 -10.57
CA LYS A 661 -11.76 -22.65 -10.06
C LYS A 661 -12.59 -21.95 -8.97
N SER A 662 -13.91 -22.02 -9.07
CA SER A 662 -14.84 -21.45 -8.09
C SER A 662 -15.11 -22.33 -6.87
N ALA A 663 -14.50 -23.51 -6.77
CA ALA A 663 -14.65 -24.37 -5.59
C ALA A 663 -14.17 -23.62 -4.33
N ARG A 664 -14.97 -23.69 -3.27
CA ARG A 664 -14.74 -23.03 -1.99
C ARG A 664 -14.85 -24.05 -0.86
N LYS A 665 -14.54 -23.62 0.37
CA LYS A 665 -14.71 -24.46 1.59
C LYS A 665 -16.13 -25.02 1.77
N GLY A 666 -17.17 -24.36 1.26
CA GLY A 666 -18.57 -24.82 1.33
C GLY A 666 -18.94 -25.96 0.38
N GLY A 667 -18.02 -26.39 -0.47
CA GLY A 667 -18.22 -27.49 -1.42
C GLY A 667 -19.05 -27.11 -2.65
N LEU A 668 -18.84 -27.83 -3.75
CA LEU A 668 -19.58 -27.73 -5.02
C LEU A 668 -19.99 -29.13 -5.49
N ILE A 669 -21.06 -29.21 -6.28
CA ILE A 669 -21.42 -30.46 -6.98
C ILE A 669 -20.40 -30.67 -8.11
N ALA A 670 -19.72 -31.82 -8.11
CA ALA A 670 -18.80 -32.28 -9.17
C ALA A 670 -19.50 -33.19 -10.18
N ILE A 671 -20.42 -34.01 -9.73
CA ILE A 671 -21.23 -34.93 -10.51
C ILE A 671 -22.59 -35.11 -9.81
N ASN A 672 -23.68 -35.16 -10.59
CA ASN A 672 -24.98 -35.58 -10.06
C ASN A 672 -25.02 -37.10 -10.04
N LEU A 673 -25.44 -37.68 -8.92
CA LEU A 673 -25.55 -39.11 -8.70
C LEU A 673 -27.01 -39.51 -8.54
N ASP A 674 -27.35 -40.72 -9.03
CA ASP A 674 -28.64 -41.33 -8.81
C ASP A 674 -28.72 -42.01 -7.42
N GLU A 675 -29.89 -42.45 -7.01
CA GLU A 675 -30.08 -43.12 -5.74
C GLU A 675 -29.28 -44.44 -5.67
N GLY A 676 -28.44 -44.61 -4.66
CA GLY A 676 -27.54 -45.73 -4.47
C GLY A 676 -26.26 -45.67 -5.32
N GLU A 677 -26.06 -44.63 -6.10
CA GLU A 677 -24.83 -44.37 -6.85
C GLU A 677 -23.82 -43.60 -5.99
N GLU A 678 -22.56 -44.00 -6.06
CA GLU A 678 -21.45 -43.41 -5.36
C GLU A 678 -20.29 -43.10 -6.31
N LEU A 679 -19.65 -41.95 -6.16
CA LEU A 679 -18.40 -41.60 -6.84
C LEU A 679 -17.26 -42.43 -6.20
N ILE A 680 -16.55 -43.24 -7.01
CA ILE A 680 -15.50 -44.13 -6.50
C ILE A 680 -14.10 -43.57 -6.65
N ASP A 681 -13.79 -42.91 -7.78
CA ASP A 681 -12.45 -42.39 -8.03
C ASP A 681 -12.52 -41.18 -8.98
N VAL A 682 -11.50 -40.31 -8.91
CA VAL A 682 -11.30 -39.16 -9.79
C VAL A 682 -9.83 -39.10 -10.18
N LYS A 683 -9.54 -38.86 -11.45
CA LYS A 683 -8.16 -38.70 -11.97
C LYS A 683 -8.00 -37.44 -12.77
N LEU A 684 -6.81 -36.87 -12.67
CA LEU A 684 -6.41 -35.73 -13.50
C LEU A 684 -5.85 -36.29 -14.82
N THR A 685 -6.41 -35.82 -15.95
CA THR A 685 -6.06 -36.34 -17.27
C THR A 685 -5.72 -35.21 -18.25
N SER A 686 -5.02 -35.54 -19.32
CA SER A 686 -4.59 -34.62 -20.37
C SER A 686 -5.59 -34.45 -21.52
N GLY A 687 -6.65 -35.25 -21.55
CA GLY A 687 -7.64 -35.28 -22.63
C GLY A 687 -7.47 -36.42 -23.63
N HIS A 688 -6.35 -37.15 -23.57
CA HIS A 688 -6.00 -38.24 -24.46
C HIS A 688 -5.52 -39.50 -23.72
N ASN A 689 -5.88 -39.64 -22.47
CA ASN A 689 -5.46 -40.77 -21.63
C ASN A 689 -6.27 -42.02 -21.95
N ASP A 690 -5.67 -43.19 -21.74
CA ASP A 690 -6.36 -44.44 -21.68
C ASP A 690 -6.98 -44.67 -20.31
N ILE A 691 -8.22 -45.13 -20.29
CA ILE A 691 -9.00 -45.33 -19.06
C ILE A 691 -9.29 -46.84 -18.89
N LEU A 692 -8.94 -47.34 -17.70
CA LEU A 692 -9.28 -48.71 -17.28
C LEU A 692 -10.29 -48.64 -16.13
N LEU A 693 -11.44 -49.32 -16.33
CA LEU A 693 -12.41 -49.55 -15.26
C LEU A 693 -12.39 -51.07 -14.92
N ALA A 694 -12.28 -51.38 -13.65
CA ALA A 694 -12.32 -52.76 -13.16
C ALA A 694 -13.50 -52.99 -12.24
N THR A 695 -14.16 -54.17 -12.42
CA THR A 695 -15.33 -54.54 -11.61
C THR A 695 -14.97 -55.56 -10.54
N ARG A 696 -15.77 -55.61 -9.50
CA ARG A 696 -15.63 -56.50 -8.34
C ARG A 696 -15.62 -57.96 -8.74
N ASP A 697 -16.44 -58.33 -9.73
CA ASP A 697 -16.60 -59.71 -10.17
C ASP A 697 -15.56 -60.15 -11.22
N GLY A 698 -14.51 -59.40 -11.44
CA GLY A 698 -13.36 -59.82 -12.21
C GLY A 698 -13.35 -59.39 -13.66
N TYR A 699 -14.10 -58.39 -14.08
CA TYR A 699 -14.10 -57.85 -15.43
C TYR A 699 -13.41 -56.48 -15.47
N ALA A 700 -12.91 -56.08 -16.67
CA ALA A 700 -12.39 -54.76 -16.93
C ALA A 700 -12.74 -54.31 -18.35
N ILE A 701 -12.87 -52.98 -18.51
CA ILE A 701 -12.99 -52.36 -19.83
C ILE A 701 -11.88 -51.31 -19.97
N HIS A 702 -11.23 -51.31 -21.11
CA HIS A 702 -10.21 -50.36 -21.51
C HIS A 702 -10.72 -49.54 -22.71
N PHE A 703 -10.75 -48.21 -22.61
CA PHE A 703 -11.19 -47.29 -23.64
C PHE A 703 -10.45 -45.97 -23.57
N GLN A 704 -10.46 -45.19 -24.65
CA GLN A 704 -9.81 -43.91 -24.70
C GLN A 704 -10.69 -42.80 -24.06
N GLU A 705 -10.06 -41.90 -23.37
CA GLU A 705 -10.73 -40.74 -22.71
C GLU A 705 -11.58 -39.94 -23.70
N ASP A 706 -11.14 -39.84 -24.96
CA ASP A 706 -11.84 -39.09 -26.01
C ASP A 706 -13.22 -39.64 -26.34
N ASP A 707 -13.51 -40.88 -26.04
CA ASP A 707 -14.83 -41.48 -26.14
C ASP A 707 -15.85 -40.80 -25.20
N VAL A 708 -15.37 -40.04 -24.20
CA VAL A 708 -16.19 -39.31 -23.25
C VAL A 708 -16.10 -37.83 -23.54
N ARG A 709 -17.13 -37.22 -24.11
CA ARG A 709 -17.16 -35.74 -24.36
C ARG A 709 -17.01 -34.95 -23.07
N PRO A 710 -16.33 -33.81 -23.08
CA PRO A 710 -16.31 -32.90 -21.92
C PRO A 710 -17.74 -32.45 -21.56
N MET A 711 -18.05 -32.44 -20.27
CA MET A 711 -19.38 -32.12 -19.75
C MET A 711 -19.25 -31.15 -18.57
N GLY A 712 -20.31 -30.30 -18.43
CA GLY A 712 -20.38 -29.34 -17.32
C GLY A 712 -20.51 -30.04 -15.97
N ARG A 713 -20.12 -29.35 -14.91
CA ARG A 713 -19.98 -29.84 -13.54
C ARG A 713 -21.24 -30.54 -12.99
N THR A 714 -22.43 -30.04 -13.26
CA THR A 714 -23.71 -30.54 -12.74
C THR A 714 -24.36 -31.61 -13.58
N SER A 715 -23.66 -32.20 -14.57
CA SER A 715 -24.16 -33.32 -15.36
C SER A 715 -24.01 -34.65 -14.62
N HIS A 716 -24.82 -35.64 -14.96
CA HIS A 716 -24.74 -37.00 -14.41
C HIS A 716 -23.55 -37.77 -15.02
N GLY A 717 -23.30 -37.70 -16.29
CA GLY A 717 -22.26 -38.45 -16.98
C GLY A 717 -22.82 -39.39 -18.08
N VAL A 718 -22.00 -40.33 -18.54
CA VAL A 718 -22.35 -41.31 -19.56
C VAL A 718 -21.90 -42.71 -19.11
N ARG A 719 -22.52 -43.76 -19.68
CA ARG A 719 -22.17 -45.13 -19.38
C ARG A 719 -20.74 -45.46 -19.84
N GLY A 720 -19.87 -45.82 -18.89
CA GLY A 720 -18.49 -46.29 -19.11
C GLY A 720 -18.41 -47.81 -19.32
N ILE A 721 -19.13 -48.55 -18.48
CA ILE A 721 -19.24 -50.02 -18.58
C ILE A 721 -20.67 -50.47 -18.34
N SER A 722 -21.07 -51.58 -18.99
CA SER A 722 -22.34 -52.27 -18.73
C SER A 722 -22.11 -53.40 -17.74
N LEU A 723 -22.54 -53.18 -16.50
CA LEU A 723 -22.35 -54.14 -15.40
C LEU A 723 -23.25 -55.37 -15.54
N ARG A 724 -22.82 -56.50 -14.97
CA ARG A 724 -23.62 -57.69 -14.74
C ARG A 724 -24.50 -57.50 -13.50
N PRO A 725 -25.54 -58.32 -13.29
CA PRO A 725 -26.35 -58.27 -12.10
C PRO A 725 -25.50 -58.39 -10.83
N HIS A 726 -25.68 -57.49 -9.87
CA HIS A 726 -24.97 -57.46 -8.60
C HIS A 726 -23.47 -57.13 -8.65
N ASP A 727 -22.90 -56.83 -9.83
CA ASP A 727 -21.53 -56.35 -9.99
C ASP A 727 -21.42 -54.84 -9.80
N SER A 728 -20.25 -54.34 -9.44
CA SER A 728 -19.96 -52.94 -9.24
C SER A 728 -18.55 -52.59 -9.71
N VAL A 729 -18.34 -51.38 -10.19
CA VAL A 729 -16.99 -50.86 -10.45
C VAL A 729 -16.32 -50.58 -9.10
N VAL A 730 -15.09 -51.07 -8.94
CA VAL A 730 -14.30 -50.93 -7.71
C VAL A 730 -13.02 -50.13 -7.92
N SER A 731 -12.56 -49.97 -9.16
CA SER A 731 -11.34 -49.24 -9.45
C SER A 731 -11.42 -48.57 -10.80
N MET A 732 -10.89 -47.37 -10.88
CA MET A 732 -10.57 -46.61 -12.10
C MET A 732 -9.10 -46.26 -12.08
N ASP A 733 -8.44 -46.31 -13.23
CA ASP A 733 -7.11 -45.74 -13.40
C ASP A 733 -6.93 -45.20 -14.81
N SER A 734 -5.92 -44.32 -14.98
CA SER A 734 -5.60 -43.70 -16.27
C SER A 734 -4.10 -43.72 -16.54
N CYS A 735 -3.71 -43.97 -17.80
CA CYS A 735 -2.32 -43.83 -18.26
C CYS A 735 -2.25 -42.95 -19.51
N VAL A 736 -1.05 -42.48 -19.81
CA VAL A 736 -0.79 -41.56 -20.95
C VAL A 736 -0.39 -42.36 -22.19
N ASP A 737 0.25 -43.49 -22.00
CA ASP A 737 0.81 -44.35 -23.06
C ASP A 737 0.35 -45.82 -22.92
N ASP A 738 0.22 -46.52 -24.04
CA ASP A 738 -0.08 -47.98 -24.11
C ASP A 738 1.08 -48.85 -23.57
N THR A 739 2.04 -48.26 -22.86
CA THR A 739 3.19 -48.97 -22.28
C THR A 739 3.03 -49.16 -20.80
N GLY A 740 3.04 -50.35 -20.31
CA GLY A 740 2.94 -50.70 -18.89
C GLY A 740 2.15 -51.95 -18.64
N GLU A 741 1.98 -52.26 -17.38
CA GLU A 741 1.26 -53.44 -16.94
C GLU A 741 0.10 -53.03 -16.02
N VAL A 742 -0.91 -53.86 -15.97
CA VAL A 742 -2.05 -53.70 -15.05
C VAL A 742 -1.86 -54.65 -13.85
N LEU A 743 -1.65 -54.06 -12.70
CA LEU A 743 -1.65 -54.78 -11.43
C LEU A 743 -3.10 -54.99 -10.98
N THR A 744 -3.53 -56.21 -10.76
CA THR A 744 -4.84 -56.51 -10.18
C THR A 744 -4.68 -57.24 -8.86
N VAL A 745 -5.40 -56.81 -7.83
CA VAL A 745 -5.33 -57.37 -6.46
C VAL A 745 -6.73 -57.71 -5.97
N THR A 746 -6.83 -58.81 -5.21
CA THR A 746 -8.09 -59.30 -4.66
C THR A 746 -8.15 -59.17 -3.11
N ASP A 747 -9.35 -59.28 -2.56
CA ASP A 747 -9.62 -59.19 -1.12
C ASP A 747 -8.94 -60.31 -0.32
N LYS A 748 -8.56 -61.43 -0.97
CA LYS A 748 -7.84 -62.54 -0.33
C LYS A 748 -6.31 -62.49 -0.50
N GLY A 749 -5.78 -61.34 -0.89
CA GLY A 749 -4.34 -61.09 -1.02
C GLY A 749 -3.70 -61.77 -2.24
N GLN A 750 -4.49 -62.27 -3.20
CA GLN A 750 -3.99 -62.73 -4.49
C GLN A 750 -3.84 -61.56 -5.44
N GLY A 751 -2.86 -61.62 -6.35
CA GLY A 751 -2.70 -60.60 -7.37
C GLY A 751 -1.75 -60.99 -8.48
N LYS A 752 -1.70 -60.18 -9.52
CA LYS A 752 -0.85 -60.43 -10.70
C LYS A 752 -0.63 -59.13 -11.47
N ARG A 753 0.44 -59.08 -12.22
CA ARG A 753 0.64 -58.14 -13.31
C ARG A 753 0.15 -58.76 -14.62
N THR A 754 -0.38 -57.95 -15.52
CA THR A 754 -0.80 -58.38 -16.86
C THR A 754 -0.45 -57.27 -17.86
N ASP A 755 0.18 -57.62 -18.95
CA ASP A 755 0.54 -56.63 -19.99
C ASP A 755 -0.72 -55.92 -20.51
N ILE A 756 -0.63 -54.60 -20.68
CA ILE A 756 -1.77 -53.80 -21.15
C ILE A 756 -2.27 -54.22 -22.53
N SER A 757 -1.40 -54.74 -23.39
CA SER A 757 -1.74 -55.26 -24.73
C SER A 757 -2.77 -56.39 -24.71
N GLU A 758 -2.90 -57.12 -23.59
CA GLU A 758 -3.97 -58.12 -23.41
C GLU A 758 -5.35 -57.45 -23.19
N TYR A 759 -5.41 -56.18 -22.85
CA TYR A 759 -6.66 -55.42 -22.68
C TYR A 759 -6.95 -54.63 -23.95
N ARG A 760 -7.60 -55.25 -24.94
CA ARG A 760 -7.96 -54.55 -26.17
C ARG A 760 -8.74 -53.30 -25.87
N VAL A 761 -8.42 -52.21 -26.56
CA VAL A 761 -9.20 -50.99 -26.53
C VAL A 761 -10.59 -51.24 -27.08
N GLN A 762 -11.63 -50.81 -26.38
CA GLN A 762 -13.02 -50.97 -26.72
C GLN A 762 -13.72 -49.62 -26.67
N SER A 763 -14.87 -49.49 -27.35
CA SER A 763 -15.74 -48.35 -27.13
C SER A 763 -16.33 -48.43 -25.70
N ARG A 764 -16.47 -47.27 -25.05
CA ARG A 764 -17.12 -47.18 -23.72
C ARG A 764 -18.52 -47.82 -23.74
N GLY A 765 -19.00 -48.28 -22.57
CA GLY A 765 -20.33 -48.85 -22.39
C GLY A 765 -20.44 -50.31 -22.76
N GLY A 766 -19.33 -50.95 -23.18
CA GLY A 766 -19.27 -52.44 -23.41
C GLY A 766 -19.38 -53.22 -22.10
N LYS A 767 -19.51 -54.57 -22.20
CA LYS A 767 -19.57 -55.49 -21.04
C LYS A 767 -18.22 -55.81 -20.42
N GLY A 768 -17.13 -55.25 -20.99
CA GLY A 768 -15.77 -55.55 -20.56
C GLY A 768 -15.31 -56.98 -20.89
N ILE A 769 -14.06 -57.27 -20.52
CA ILE A 769 -13.40 -58.58 -20.68
C ILE A 769 -12.96 -59.08 -19.31
N ILE A 770 -12.67 -60.42 -19.20
CA ILE A 770 -12.19 -60.97 -17.95
C ILE A 770 -10.81 -60.38 -17.63
N ASN A 771 -10.69 -59.76 -16.46
CA ASN A 771 -9.45 -59.21 -15.88
C ASN A 771 -8.75 -60.24 -15.01
N LEU A 772 -9.50 -60.87 -14.08
CA LEU A 772 -9.01 -61.93 -13.23
C LEU A 772 -10.13 -62.97 -13.01
N LYS A 773 -9.78 -64.25 -13.01
CA LYS A 773 -10.77 -65.33 -12.73
C LYS A 773 -11.12 -65.38 -11.25
N VAL A 774 -12.29 -64.82 -10.88
CA VAL A 774 -12.83 -64.83 -9.52
C VAL A 774 -13.30 -66.22 -9.13
N THR A 775 -12.80 -66.74 -8.03
CA THR A 775 -13.15 -68.03 -7.42
C THR A 775 -13.18 -67.90 -5.90
N ASN A 776 -13.70 -68.95 -5.22
CA ASN A 776 -13.65 -68.94 -3.77
C ASN A 776 -12.23 -68.85 -3.19
N LYS A 777 -11.18 -69.21 -3.95
CA LYS A 777 -9.77 -69.15 -3.57
C LYS A 777 -9.17 -67.80 -3.84
N THR A 778 -9.49 -67.15 -4.96
CA THR A 778 -8.91 -65.90 -5.35
C THR A 778 -9.57 -64.72 -4.66
N GLY A 779 -10.83 -64.78 -4.33
CA GLY A 779 -11.61 -63.67 -3.80
C GLY A 779 -12.07 -62.68 -4.86
N LEU A 780 -12.66 -61.55 -4.42
CA LEU A 780 -13.19 -60.46 -5.26
C LEU A 780 -12.12 -59.41 -5.54
N ILE A 781 -12.17 -58.71 -6.66
CA ILE A 781 -11.23 -57.63 -6.96
C ILE A 781 -11.43 -56.45 -5.99
N VAL A 782 -10.33 -55.93 -5.43
CA VAL A 782 -10.27 -54.74 -4.61
C VAL A 782 -9.75 -53.55 -5.40
N GLY A 783 -8.80 -53.78 -6.33
CA GLY A 783 -8.25 -52.68 -7.15
C GLY A 783 -7.46 -53.21 -8.33
N SER A 784 -7.45 -52.40 -9.39
CA SER A 784 -6.61 -52.56 -10.57
C SER A 784 -5.97 -51.23 -10.92
N LYS A 785 -4.63 -51.19 -11.04
CA LYS A 785 -3.88 -49.99 -11.29
C LYS A 785 -2.86 -50.19 -12.39
N PHE A 786 -2.60 -49.18 -13.20
CA PHE A 786 -1.47 -49.14 -14.11
C PHE A 786 -0.17 -49.00 -13.30
N ILE A 787 0.83 -49.86 -13.63
CA ILE A 787 2.12 -49.83 -12.96
C ILE A 787 3.28 -50.03 -13.97
N ASN A 788 4.44 -49.51 -13.57
CA ASN A 788 5.71 -49.77 -14.22
C ASN A 788 6.63 -50.58 -13.29
N GLU A 789 7.59 -51.32 -13.83
CA GLU A 789 8.52 -52.15 -13.06
C GLU A 789 9.35 -51.38 -12.03
N SER A 790 9.60 -50.11 -12.27
CA SER A 790 10.34 -49.22 -11.37
C SER A 790 9.55 -48.76 -10.15
N GLN A 791 8.22 -48.96 -10.12
CA GLN A 791 7.35 -48.50 -9.04
C GLN A 791 7.27 -49.49 -7.89
N GLU A 792 6.94 -48.97 -6.73
CA GLU A 792 6.62 -49.76 -5.55
C GLU A 792 5.13 -49.77 -5.27
N ILE A 793 4.65 -50.82 -4.74
CA ILE A 793 3.25 -50.99 -4.35
C ILE A 793 3.12 -51.18 -2.84
N MET A 794 2.04 -50.68 -2.29
CA MET A 794 1.63 -50.93 -0.91
C MET A 794 0.25 -51.57 -0.89
N LEU A 795 0.17 -52.72 -0.22
CA LEU A 795 -1.10 -53.42 0.08
C LEU A 795 -1.42 -53.21 1.56
N ILE A 796 -2.67 -52.89 1.83
CA ILE A 796 -3.15 -52.58 3.16
C ILE A 796 -4.32 -53.51 3.47
N SER A 797 -4.21 -54.24 4.58
CA SER A 797 -5.33 -55.09 5.04
C SER A 797 -6.33 -54.30 5.87
N ALA A 798 -7.54 -54.82 6.04
CA ALA A 798 -8.56 -54.25 6.92
C ALA A 798 -8.11 -54.24 8.40
N ALA A 799 -7.22 -55.16 8.77
CA ALA A 799 -6.55 -55.19 10.06
C ALA A 799 -5.44 -54.13 10.24
N GLY A 800 -5.12 -53.29 9.19
CA GLY A 800 -4.10 -52.27 9.21
C GLY A 800 -2.68 -52.80 9.02
N ILE A 801 -2.49 -54.02 8.52
CA ILE A 801 -1.19 -54.59 8.15
C ILE A 801 -0.80 -54.03 6.77
N ILE A 802 0.39 -53.46 6.66
CA ILE A 802 0.91 -52.89 5.43
C ILE A 802 2.09 -53.68 4.93
N ILE A 803 2.04 -54.10 3.67
CA ILE A 803 3.16 -54.70 2.95
C ILE A 803 3.58 -53.73 1.84
N ARG A 804 4.88 -53.48 1.72
CA ARG A 804 5.51 -52.72 0.64
C ARG A 804 6.41 -53.67 -0.17
N MET A 805 6.26 -53.67 -1.49
CA MET A 805 7.04 -54.53 -2.39
C MET A 805 7.28 -53.81 -3.70
N ASN A 806 8.34 -54.21 -4.45
CA ASN A 806 8.58 -53.67 -5.78
C ASN A 806 7.59 -54.29 -6.77
N ALA A 807 7.11 -53.50 -7.73
CA ALA A 807 6.27 -53.99 -8.79
C ALA A 807 6.95 -55.15 -9.58
N ALA A 808 8.27 -55.04 -9.81
CA ALA A 808 9.07 -56.07 -10.48
C ALA A 808 9.06 -57.43 -9.78
N ASP A 809 8.82 -57.51 -8.48
CA ASP A 809 8.80 -58.75 -7.71
C ASP A 809 7.49 -59.54 -7.96
N ILE A 810 6.49 -59.01 -8.62
CA ILE A 810 5.21 -59.62 -8.93
C ILE A 810 5.28 -60.22 -10.34
N SER A 811 4.99 -61.49 -10.43
CA SER A 811 5.02 -62.23 -11.72
C SER A 811 3.90 -61.73 -12.67
N THR A 812 4.26 -61.62 -13.95
CA THR A 812 3.34 -61.27 -15.03
C THR A 812 2.59 -62.56 -15.52
N TYR A 813 1.28 -62.45 -15.62
CA TYR A 813 0.39 -63.55 -16.06
C TYR A 813 -0.66 -63.01 -17.02
N GLY A 814 -1.12 -63.93 -17.86
CA GLY A 814 -2.23 -63.61 -18.75
C GLY A 814 -3.53 -63.29 -18.01
N ARG A 815 -4.40 -62.57 -18.69
CA ARG A 815 -5.66 -62.00 -18.17
C ARG A 815 -6.55 -63.02 -17.41
N ASN A 816 -6.65 -64.26 -17.89
CA ASN A 816 -7.51 -65.27 -17.31
C ASN A 816 -6.88 -66.07 -16.14
N ALA A 817 -5.65 -65.74 -15.77
CA ALA A 817 -4.94 -66.40 -14.66
C ALA A 817 -5.47 -65.91 -13.28
N GLN A 818 -5.24 -66.72 -12.27
CA GLN A 818 -5.67 -66.50 -10.90
C GLN A 818 -4.71 -65.66 -10.11
N GLY A 819 -3.48 -65.44 -10.61
CA GLY A 819 -2.41 -64.70 -9.95
C GLY A 819 -1.70 -65.50 -8.85
N VAL A 820 -0.86 -64.84 -8.08
CA VAL A 820 -0.05 -65.38 -6.99
C VAL A 820 -0.41 -64.69 -5.68
N LYS A 821 -0.02 -65.28 -4.57
CA LYS A 821 -0.21 -64.70 -3.23
C LYS A 821 0.74 -63.51 -3.05
N LEU A 822 0.22 -62.30 -2.91
CA LEU A 822 0.99 -61.07 -2.68
C LEU A 822 1.06 -60.75 -1.20
N MET A 823 0.01 -61.09 -0.45
CA MET A 823 -0.08 -60.82 0.99
C MET A 823 -0.61 -62.03 1.74
N ASP A 824 0.03 -62.40 2.85
CA ASP A 824 -0.48 -63.40 3.76
C ASP A 824 -1.40 -62.74 4.78
N LEU A 825 -2.65 -63.17 4.81
CA LEU A 825 -3.70 -62.56 5.62
C LEU A 825 -4.07 -63.53 6.76
N ASP A 826 -4.27 -62.99 7.96
CA ASP A 826 -4.81 -63.75 9.08
C ASP A 826 -6.25 -64.19 8.79
N GLU A 827 -6.73 -65.20 9.49
CA GLU A 827 -8.08 -65.75 9.30
C GLU A 827 -9.15 -64.70 9.57
N GLY A 828 -9.96 -64.40 8.56
CA GLY A 828 -10.99 -63.35 8.61
C GLY A 828 -10.55 -61.93 8.18
N ASP A 829 -9.24 -61.69 7.91
CA ASP A 829 -8.75 -60.41 7.37
C ASP A 829 -8.87 -60.37 5.82
N LYS A 830 -8.90 -59.13 5.25
CA LYS A 830 -9.02 -58.89 3.82
C LYS A 830 -8.13 -57.74 3.40
N VAL A 831 -7.63 -57.74 2.17
CA VAL A 831 -7.03 -56.56 1.57
C VAL A 831 -8.11 -55.50 1.42
N ALA A 832 -7.85 -54.30 1.98
CA ALA A 832 -8.76 -53.15 1.96
C ALA A 832 -8.38 -52.07 0.92
N ALA A 833 -7.06 -51.87 0.68
CA ALA A 833 -6.59 -50.87 -0.26
C ALA A 833 -5.28 -51.26 -0.96
N LEU A 834 -5.10 -50.71 -2.17
CA LEU A 834 -3.92 -50.80 -3.02
C LEU A 834 -3.44 -49.38 -3.35
N ALA A 835 -2.18 -49.07 -3.04
CA ALA A 835 -1.53 -47.84 -3.42
C ALA A 835 -0.27 -48.09 -4.26
N VAL A 836 -0.02 -47.24 -5.25
CA VAL A 836 1.22 -47.24 -6.06
C VAL A 836 2.04 -46.02 -5.62
N VAL A 837 3.33 -46.25 -5.37
CA VAL A 837 4.28 -45.22 -4.94
C VAL A 837 5.31 -45.05 -6.05
N ASN A 838 5.40 -43.83 -6.58
CA ASN A 838 6.44 -43.49 -7.53
C ASN A 838 7.77 -43.35 -6.77
N THR A 839 8.80 -44.10 -7.16
CA THR A 839 10.16 -43.82 -6.70
C THR A 839 10.65 -42.61 -7.44
N VAL A 840 10.98 -41.54 -6.68
CA VAL A 840 11.67 -40.36 -7.24
C VAL A 840 13.04 -40.85 -7.70
N SER A 841 13.27 -40.94 -8.99
CA SER A 841 14.61 -41.05 -9.56
C SER A 841 15.33 -39.74 -9.27
N GLU A 842 16.45 -39.78 -8.54
CA GLU A 842 17.44 -38.72 -8.52
C GLU A 842 18.00 -38.59 -9.94
N GLU A 843 17.54 -37.65 -10.72
CA GLU A 843 18.32 -37.08 -11.82
C GLU A 843 19.05 -35.85 -11.25
N GLU A 844 20.36 -35.84 -11.48
CA GLU A 844 21.46 -34.97 -11.05
C GLU A 844 21.20 -33.46 -11.13
#